data_1f62fef4a86652dbae267c67567b9148
#
_entry.id   1f62fef4a86652dbae267c67567b9148
#
_cell.length_a   1.000
_cell.length_b   1.000
_cell.length_c   1.000
_cell.angle_alpha   90.00
_cell.angle_beta   90.00
_cell.angle_gamma   90.00
#
_symmetry.space_group_name_H-M   'P 1'
#
loop_
_entity.id
_entity.type
_entity.pdbx_description
1 polymer ?
#
loop_
_entity_poly.entity_id
_entity_poly.type
_entity_poly.pdbx_seq_one_letter_code
_entity_poly.pdbx_strand_id
1 'polypeptide(L)'
;MPTCHTIQSPRKDPAVSRRIEPFNTWVSVSRPPTTFAKPSVISANCAGCDSAASAVAGAAATNALLGSPLDKLVSEGKAPVYVVHFTQRDAADSAQDFTSLNLCTREEKNAVGAAITGFRFTSPYGPDVRKWLKQGIGVHHAGLLPKYRVLVEQLAQAGLLKVICGTDTLGVGINVPIRTVLFSRLCKFDGQKTAVLSARDFHQIAGRAGRKGFDDIGFVVAQAPEHVIENLRLGEKAKDGKKVVKRKPPEHNFASWDLQTFKRLMGAPPERLTSRFQVSHGMLLNVLSRRGDGCRAMQRLIRDSHEPDRAKKAHFERAWQLFRALVARGIVEVIPRTEEGAKLRVNVDLQDDFSMDQALSLYLLETIPLLDPDSETHALDLLTLVESILENPELVLRRQLDKVKDKAVAEMKAEGLDYDQRMEKLEKLEYPKPLRDFVYSTFNAFADRHPWVGEENIRPKSIAREMFEGFRSFSDYVQEYDLERAEGLLLRHLHSVYKVLAQTVPDGVKTDGVLEAQMYLHDMLRRVDSSLIEEWQKMLAPEGAPPGEAGAEPPPRPEEPPDITRDARTFTASIRTRAFAFLRAWSIGHDEAALEAIDVPEDADGRPWNAERLRSAREAYRLEHSDLRLDPEARNLRHTHVEPSGDRARWVLQQTLVDPDGFNDWILGLEADLADSREAGRAVLRPGRNCLLVKAGTPPTQLVVEEEELEQYFLRLIGIDGGINHE
;
A
#
# COMPACT_ATOMS: atom_id res chain seq x y z
N MET A 1 -1.24 -3.99 58.27
CA MET A 1 -2.55 -4.19 57.62
C MET A 1 -2.89 -2.92 56.88
N PRO A 2 -2.95 -2.93 55.55
CA PRO A 2 -3.77 -2.02 54.78
C PRO A 2 -4.78 -2.80 53.96
N THR A 3 -5.96 -2.29 53.95
CA THR A 3 -7.23 -2.75 53.46
C THR A 3 -7.23 -2.98 51.92
N CYS A 4 -7.72 -4.15 51.57
CA CYS A 4 -8.01 -4.57 50.22
C CYS A 4 -9.16 -3.72 49.65
N HIS A 5 -8.88 -2.86 48.67
CA HIS A 5 -9.93 -2.26 47.85
C HIS A 5 -10.33 -3.23 46.74
N THR A 6 -11.49 -3.77 46.86
CA THR A 6 -12.17 -4.59 45.86
C THR A 6 -12.45 -3.73 44.62
N ILE A 7 -11.74 -3.98 43.54
CA ILE A 7 -12.07 -3.42 42.24
C ILE A 7 -13.32 -4.15 41.74
N GLN A 8 -14.45 -3.46 41.76
CA GLN A 8 -15.69 -3.91 41.10
C GLN A 8 -15.40 -4.03 39.59
N SER A 9 -15.55 -5.24 39.09
CA SER A 9 -15.56 -5.49 37.64
C SER A 9 -16.68 -4.68 36.97
N PRO A 10 -16.44 -4.10 35.79
CA PRO A 10 -17.46 -3.40 35.03
C PRO A 10 -18.61 -4.35 34.71
N ARG A 11 -19.84 -3.90 34.94
CA ARG A 11 -21.07 -4.62 34.60
C ARG A 11 -21.01 -5.08 33.15
N LYS A 12 -21.20 -6.38 32.94
CA LYS A 12 -21.40 -6.96 31.59
C LYS A 12 -22.64 -6.32 30.98
N ASP A 13 -22.47 -5.51 29.97
CA ASP A 13 -23.57 -5.08 29.11
C ASP A 13 -24.32 -6.30 28.56
N PRO A 14 -25.64 -6.26 28.44
CA PRO A 14 -26.41 -7.37 27.88
C PRO A 14 -25.95 -7.62 26.41
N ALA A 15 -25.48 -8.84 26.18
CA ALA A 15 -25.00 -9.27 24.87
C ALA A 15 -26.15 -9.17 23.85
N VAL A 16 -25.91 -8.47 22.75
CA VAL A 16 -26.77 -8.50 21.55
C VAL A 16 -27.00 -9.96 21.16
N SER A 17 -28.24 -10.39 21.12
CA SER A 17 -28.58 -11.77 20.78
C SER A 17 -28.27 -12.02 19.30
N ARG A 18 -27.52 -13.09 19.04
CA ARG A 18 -27.10 -13.45 17.69
C ARG A 18 -27.89 -14.65 17.21
N ARG A 19 -28.57 -14.51 16.09
CA ARG A 19 -29.35 -15.59 15.49
C ARG A 19 -28.59 -16.20 14.30
N ILE A 20 -28.50 -17.53 14.24
CA ILE A 20 -27.93 -18.30 13.13
C ILE A 20 -29.03 -19.23 12.61
N GLU A 21 -29.45 -19.07 11.35
CA GLU A 21 -30.54 -19.81 10.71
C GLU A 21 -30.04 -20.63 9.50
N PRO A 22 -30.53 -21.84 9.24
CA PRO A 22 -30.20 -22.60 8.03
C PRO A 22 -31.05 -22.14 6.85
N PHE A 23 -30.38 -21.77 5.78
CA PHE A 23 -30.93 -21.66 4.45
C PHE A 23 -30.55 -22.90 3.65
N ASN A 24 -31.21 -23.31 2.60
CA ASN A 24 -31.02 -24.54 1.83
C ASN A 24 -29.57 -25.03 1.65
N THR A 25 -28.63 -24.15 1.71
CA THR A 25 -27.19 -24.38 1.67
C THR A 25 -26.43 -23.51 2.68
N TRP A 26 -27.13 -22.84 3.54
CA TRP A 26 -26.68 -21.83 4.48
C TRP A 26 -27.08 -22.24 5.89
N VAL A 27 -26.21 -22.02 6.83
CA VAL A 27 -26.48 -22.27 8.24
C VAL A 27 -26.39 -20.95 9.00
N SER A 28 -27.46 -20.58 9.70
CA SER A 28 -27.50 -19.42 10.60
C SER A 28 -27.87 -19.81 12.02
N VAL A 29 -27.27 -19.23 13.05
CA VAL A 29 -27.52 -19.55 14.46
C VAL A 29 -27.82 -18.28 15.25
N SER A 30 -28.86 -18.31 16.09
CA SER A 30 -29.12 -17.24 17.09
C SER A 30 -28.74 -17.69 18.48
N ARG A 31 -28.01 -16.87 19.22
CA ARG A 31 -27.82 -17.04 20.67
C ARG A 31 -28.77 -16.09 21.40
N PRO A 32 -29.72 -16.62 22.19
CA PRO A 32 -30.48 -15.80 23.12
C PRO A 32 -29.66 -15.48 24.38
N PRO A 33 -29.94 -14.37 25.07
CA PRO A 33 -29.38 -14.14 26.38
C PRO A 33 -30.03 -15.15 27.37
N THR A 34 -29.26 -16.09 27.85
CA THR A 34 -29.45 -16.89 29.07
C THR A 34 -30.71 -17.72 29.28
N THR A 35 -31.48 -18.10 28.28
CA THR A 35 -32.47 -19.18 28.42
C THR A 35 -32.46 -20.09 27.19
N PHE A 36 -32.26 -21.38 27.41
CA PHE A 36 -32.22 -22.39 26.35
C PHE A 36 -33.60 -22.55 25.67
N ALA A 37 -33.70 -22.00 24.44
CA ALA A 37 -34.78 -22.38 23.54
C ALA A 37 -34.24 -23.30 22.45
N LYS A 38 -34.96 -24.39 22.13
CA LYS A 38 -34.58 -25.34 21.07
C LYS A 38 -34.48 -24.66 19.72
N PRO A 39 -33.50 -24.96 18.88
CA PRO A 39 -33.38 -24.38 17.55
C PRO A 39 -34.51 -24.85 16.65
N SER A 40 -35.28 -23.89 16.10
CA SER A 40 -36.25 -24.16 15.06
C SER A 40 -35.52 -24.29 13.71
N VAL A 41 -35.64 -25.45 13.07
CA VAL A 41 -35.17 -25.68 11.72
C VAL A 41 -36.22 -25.20 10.76
N ILE A 42 -35.94 -24.09 10.05
CA ILE A 42 -36.78 -23.65 8.92
C ILE A 42 -36.12 -24.16 7.64
N SER A 43 -36.71 -25.14 7.01
CA SER A 43 -36.35 -25.57 5.66
C SER A 43 -37.10 -24.72 4.64
N ALA A 44 -36.41 -23.93 3.86
CA ALA A 44 -36.99 -23.20 2.73
C ALA A 44 -36.67 -23.94 1.43
N ASN A 45 -37.67 -24.52 0.78
CA ASN A 45 -37.60 -25.03 -0.59
C ASN A 45 -37.52 -23.86 -1.56
N CYS A 46 -36.46 -23.79 -2.34
CA CYS A 46 -36.37 -22.92 -3.50
C CYS A 46 -36.77 -23.71 -4.74
N ALA A 47 -38.06 -23.64 -5.13
CA ALA A 47 -38.51 -24.07 -6.44
C ALA A 47 -38.29 -22.93 -7.44
N GLY A 48 -37.55 -23.19 -8.51
CA GLY A 48 -37.43 -22.32 -9.66
C GLY A 48 -36.02 -21.82 -9.98
N CYS A 49 -35.21 -22.68 -10.58
CA CYS A 49 -34.14 -22.28 -11.50
C CYS A 49 -33.86 -23.44 -12.47
N ASP A 50 -34.65 -23.48 -13.54
CA ASP A 50 -34.28 -24.21 -14.75
C ASP A 50 -33.47 -23.28 -15.64
N SER A 51 -32.22 -23.65 -15.91
CA SER A 51 -31.61 -23.65 -17.25
C SER A 51 -30.09 -23.81 -17.19
N ALA A 52 -29.65 -24.82 -17.90
CA ALA A 52 -28.34 -25.06 -18.53
C ALA A 52 -27.11 -24.32 -17.98
N ALA A 53 -26.30 -25.03 -17.22
CA ALA A 53 -24.93 -24.62 -16.92
C ALA A 53 -23.95 -25.42 -17.78
N SER A 54 -23.29 -24.72 -18.70
CA SER A 54 -22.06 -25.14 -19.34
C SER A 54 -20.90 -24.87 -18.38
N ALA A 55 -19.96 -25.80 -18.27
CA ALA A 55 -18.83 -25.75 -17.37
C ALA A 55 -17.85 -24.65 -17.81
N VAL A 56 -17.71 -23.61 -17.01
CA VAL A 56 -16.61 -22.65 -17.05
C VAL A 56 -16.13 -22.42 -15.62
N ALA A 57 -14.84 -22.68 -15.43
CA ALA A 57 -13.93 -22.38 -14.32
C ALA A 57 -14.49 -21.96 -12.94
N GLY A 58 -14.08 -22.69 -11.91
CA GLY A 58 -14.52 -22.69 -10.51
C GLY A 58 -14.74 -21.38 -9.74
N ALA A 59 -14.22 -20.23 -10.17
CA ALA A 59 -14.41 -18.95 -9.47
C ALA A 59 -15.77 -18.30 -9.78
N ALA A 60 -16.19 -18.30 -11.04
CA ALA A 60 -17.47 -17.72 -11.47
C ALA A 60 -18.69 -18.47 -10.90
N ALA A 61 -18.59 -19.79 -10.71
CA ALA A 61 -19.65 -20.60 -10.12
C ALA A 61 -19.90 -20.30 -8.65
N THR A 62 -18.83 -20.02 -7.88
CA THR A 62 -18.93 -19.69 -6.45
C THR A 62 -19.63 -18.35 -6.23
N ASN A 63 -19.35 -17.36 -7.08
CA ASN A 63 -19.92 -16.01 -6.97
C ASN A 63 -21.40 -15.97 -7.39
N ALA A 64 -21.78 -16.71 -8.44
CA ALA A 64 -23.20 -16.87 -8.83
C ALA A 64 -24.04 -17.54 -7.72
N LEU A 65 -23.42 -18.43 -6.93
CA LEU A 65 -24.07 -19.04 -5.77
C LEU A 65 -24.26 -18.08 -4.60
N LEU A 66 -23.39 -17.08 -4.45
CA LEU A 66 -23.48 -16.04 -3.40
C LEU A 66 -24.59 -15.01 -3.72
N GLY A 67 -24.85 -14.72 -4.99
CA GLY A 67 -25.81 -13.69 -5.39
C GLY A 67 -27.23 -13.92 -4.88
N SER A 68 -27.77 -15.12 -5.01
CA SER A 68 -29.16 -15.42 -4.59
C SER A 68 -29.37 -15.32 -3.05
N PRO A 69 -28.50 -15.85 -2.18
CA PRO A 69 -28.62 -15.66 -0.74
C PRO A 69 -28.41 -14.23 -0.27
N LEU A 70 -27.52 -13.50 -0.95
CA LEU A 70 -27.28 -12.09 -0.62
C LEU A 70 -28.53 -11.24 -0.91
N ASP A 71 -29.14 -11.40 -2.10
CA ASP A 71 -30.36 -10.72 -2.46
C ASP A 71 -31.49 -11.00 -1.45
N LYS A 72 -31.62 -12.26 -1.01
CA LYS A 72 -32.57 -12.65 0.03
C LYS A 72 -32.27 -11.99 1.38
N LEU A 73 -31.00 -11.93 1.80
CA LEU A 73 -30.62 -11.28 3.07
C LEU A 73 -30.92 -9.78 3.02
N VAL A 74 -30.67 -9.12 1.89
CA VAL A 74 -30.95 -7.70 1.72
C VAL A 74 -32.47 -7.44 1.68
N SER A 75 -33.25 -8.23 0.92
CA SER A 75 -34.71 -8.11 0.83
C SER A 75 -35.43 -8.39 2.15
N GLU A 76 -34.89 -9.27 3.00
CA GLU A 76 -35.39 -9.54 4.36
C GLU A 76 -34.96 -8.46 5.37
N GLY A 77 -34.33 -7.37 4.93
CA GLY A 77 -33.90 -6.29 5.80
C GLY A 77 -32.71 -6.63 6.69
N LYS A 78 -31.90 -7.63 6.34
CA LYS A 78 -30.71 -8.07 7.10
C LYS A 78 -29.42 -7.36 6.68
N ALA A 79 -29.49 -6.31 5.88
CA ALA A 79 -28.39 -5.43 5.53
C ALA A 79 -28.02 -4.46 6.69
N PRO A 80 -26.77 -3.96 6.78
CA PRO A 80 -25.62 -4.26 5.92
C PRO A 80 -25.06 -5.67 6.10
N VAL A 81 -24.67 -6.28 4.97
CA VAL A 81 -24.08 -7.63 4.93
C VAL A 81 -22.58 -7.53 4.68
N TYR A 82 -21.79 -8.09 5.59
CA TYR A 82 -20.36 -8.29 5.38
C TYR A 82 -20.10 -9.67 4.80
N VAL A 83 -19.67 -9.74 3.55
CA VAL A 83 -19.29 -10.99 2.86
C VAL A 83 -17.81 -11.22 3.07
N VAL A 84 -17.48 -12.28 3.82
CA VAL A 84 -16.09 -12.58 4.19
C VAL A 84 -15.46 -13.50 3.16
N HIS A 85 -14.40 -13.02 2.55
CA HIS A 85 -13.52 -13.77 1.67
C HIS A 85 -12.16 -13.97 2.33
N PHE A 86 -11.36 -14.89 1.79
CA PHE A 86 -10.01 -15.17 2.30
C PHE A 86 -8.93 -14.85 1.27
N THR A 87 -9.32 -14.26 0.12
CA THR A 87 -8.40 -13.67 -0.85
C THR A 87 -8.93 -12.30 -1.28
N GLN A 88 -8.03 -11.40 -1.62
CA GLN A 88 -8.36 -10.08 -2.14
C GLN A 88 -9.10 -10.18 -3.48
N ARG A 89 -8.68 -11.15 -4.32
CA ARG A 89 -9.29 -11.44 -5.61
C ARG A 89 -10.76 -11.84 -5.46
N ASP A 90 -11.05 -12.82 -4.58
CA ASP A 90 -12.44 -13.27 -4.38
C ASP A 90 -13.35 -12.13 -3.89
N ALA A 91 -12.82 -11.22 -3.05
CA ALA A 91 -13.57 -10.06 -2.57
C ALA A 91 -13.91 -9.09 -3.71
N ALA A 92 -12.96 -8.79 -4.59
CA ALA A 92 -13.15 -7.91 -5.74
C ALA A 92 -14.06 -8.53 -6.80
N ASP A 93 -13.85 -9.81 -7.13
CA ASP A 93 -14.67 -10.54 -8.09
C ASP A 93 -16.13 -10.61 -7.62
N SER A 94 -16.36 -10.90 -6.33
CA SER A 94 -17.71 -10.89 -5.75
C SER A 94 -18.35 -9.49 -5.80
N ALA A 95 -17.60 -8.44 -5.50
CA ALA A 95 -18.12 -7.08 -5.58
C ALA A 95 -18.53 -6.73 -7.03
N GLN A 96 -17.74 -7.14 -8.02
CA GLN A 96 -18.06 -6.95 -9.43
C GLN A 96 -19.33 -7.73 -9.82
N ASP A 97 -19.46 -9.00 -9.43
CA ASP A 97 -20.62 -9.82 -9.74
C ASP A 97 -21.90 -9.29 -9.07
N PHE A 98 -21.80 -8.79 -7.85
CA PHE A 98 -22.94 -8.19 -7.14
C PHE A 98 -23.43 -6.88 -7.75
N THR A 99 -22.67 -6.23 -8.64
CA THR A 99 -23.17 -5.06 -9.38
C THR A 99 -24.37 -5.38 -10.26
N SER A 100 -24.52 -6.66 -10.66
CA SER A 100 -25.70 -7.15 -11.41
C SER A 100 -26.97 -7.24 -10.55
N LEU A 101 -26.83 -7.29 -9.22
CA LEU A 101 -27.92 -7.30 -8.28
C LEU A 101 -28.40 -5.87 -8.01
N ASN A 102 -29.69 -5.63 -8.07
CA ASN A 102 -30.22 -4.29 -7.78
C ASN A 102 -30.46 -4.12 -6.26
N LEU A 103 -29.38 -4.04 -5.49
CA LEU A 103 -29.39 -4.03 -4.02
C LEU A 103 -29.85 -2.69 -3.41
N CYS A 104 -29.78 -1.60 -4.17
CA CYS A 104 -30.10 -0.25 -3.70
C CYS A 104 -31.19 0.40 -4.55
N THR A 105 -32.03 1.19 -3.91
CA THR A 105 -32.99 2.08 -4.61
C THR A 105 -32.27 3.21 -5.34
N ARG A 106 -32.97 3.92 -6.21
CA ARG A 106 -32.39 5.08 -6.92
C ARG A 106 -31.98 6.19 -5.96
N GLU A 107 -32.79 6.42 -4.91
CA GLU A 107 -32.51 7.44 -3.90
C GLU A 107 -31.24 7.08 -3.11
N GLU A 108 -31.06 5.81 -2.70
CA GLU A 108 -29.85 5.34 -2.01
C GLU A 108 -28.61 5.48 -2.90
N LYS A 109 -28.70 5.14 -4.20
CA LYS A 109 -27.60 5.36 -5.15
C LYS A 109 -27.24 6.83 -5.31
N ASN A 110 -28.23 7.72 -5.32
CA ASN A 110 -28.01 9.16 -5.38
C ASN A 110 -27.35 9.69 -4.09
N ALA A 111 -27.76 9.18 -2.92
CA ALA A 111 -27.16 9.54 -1.64
C ALA A 111 -25.67 9.12 -1.57
N VAL A 112 -25.35 7.92 -2.01
CA VAL A 112 -23.93 7.50 -2.14
C VAL A 112 -23.19 8.41 -3.12
N GLY A 113 -23.81 8.70 -4.30
CA GLY A 113 -23.22 9.59 -5.30
C GLY A 113 -22.87 10.97 -4.73
N ALA A 114 -23.78 11.55 -3.93
CA ALA A 114 -23.57 12.84 -3.25
C ALA A 114 -22.45 12.74 -2.21
N ALA A 115 -22.42 11.66 -1.40
CA ALA A 115 -21.40 11.47 -0.36
C ALA A 115 -19.98 11.30 -0.91
N ILE A 116 -19.82 10.77 -2.13
CA ILE A 116 -18.50 10.61 -2.78
C ILE A 116 -18.17 11.78 -3.72
N THR A 117 -19.01 12.82 -3.79
CA THR A 117 -18.74 14.02 -4.60
C THR A 117 -17.51 14.74 -4.00
N GLY A 118 -16.55 15.09 -4.85
CA GLY A 118 -15.28 15.70 -4.41
C GLY A 118 -14.20 14.72 -4.01
N PHE A 119 -14.49 13.44 -3.79
CA PHE A 119 -13.45 12.44 -3.54
C PHE A 119 -12.72 12.06 -4.85
N ARG A 120 -11.38 12.13 -4.82
CA ARG A 120 -10.53 11.86 -5.98
C ARG A 120 -10.17 10.38 -6.10
N PHE A 121 -10.70 9.71 -7.12
CA PHE A 121 -10.37 8.31 -7.46
C PHE A 121 -9.24 8.26 -8.49
N THR A 122 -8.07 8.73 -8.11
CA THR A 122 -6.92 8.96 -9.01
C THR A 122 -6.07 7.75 -9.32
N SER A 123 -6.17 6.67 -8.54
CA SER A 123 -5.40 5.46 -8.81
C SER A 123 -6.03 4.61 -9.93
N PRO A 124 -5.26 3.73 -10.60
CA PRO A 124 -5.78 2.81 -11.61
C PRO A 124 -6.97 1.97 -11.15
N TYR A 125 -7.04 1.60 -9.88
CA TYR A 125 -8.16 0.85 -9.30
C TYR A 125 -9.36 1.74 -8.89
N GLY A 126 -9.16 3.05 -8.85
CA GLY A 126 -10.15 4.03 -8.42
C GLY A 126 -11.50 3.96 -9.16
N PRO A 127 -11.52 3.84 -10.50
CA PRO A 127 -12.77 3.73 -11.27
C PRO A 127 -13.64 2.53 -10.86
N ASP A 128 -13.05 1.37 -10.61
CA ASP A 128 -13.75 0.16 -10.16
C ASP A 128 -14.35 0.36 -8.77
N VAL A 129 -13.55 0.87 -7.82
CA VAL A 129 -14.04 1.19 -6.46
C VAL A 129 -15.21 2.17 -6.52
N ARG A 130 -15.10 3.25 -7.30
CA ARG A 130 -16.19 4.22 -7.51
C ARG A 130 -17.45 3.59 -8.08
N LYS A 131 -17.30 2.67 -9.05
CA LYS A 131 -18.40 1.94 -9.66
C LYS A 131 -19.16 1.11 -8.64
N TRP A 132 -18.44 0.33 -7.81
CA TRP A 132 -19.06 -0.51 -6.79
C TRP A 132 -19.75 0.31 -5.70
N LEU A 133 -19.08 1.35 -5.20
CA LEU A 133 -19.65 2.24 -4.19
C LEU A 133 -20.98 2.84 -4.64
N LYS A 134 -21.11 3.31 -5.91
CA LYS A 134 -22.35 3.82 -6.47
C LYS A 134 -23.50 2.81 -6.48
N GLN A 135 -23.20 1.51 -6.39
CA GLN A 135 -24.20 0.44 -6.27
C GLN A 135 -24.46 0.04 -4.80
N GLY A 136 -23.90 0.76 -3.82
CA GLY A 136 -24.01 0.43 -2.40
C GLY A 136 -23.16 -0.76 -1.98
N ILE A 137 -22.12 -1.09 -2.75
CA ILE A 137 -21.19 -2.19 -2.52
C ILE A 137 -19.81 -1.61 -2.14
N GLY A 138 -19.33 -1.91 -0.94
CA GLY A 138 -17.99 -1.58 -0.51
C GLY A 138 -17.04 -2.77 -0.69
N VAL A 139 -15.77 -2.48 -0.98
CA VAL A 139 -14.69 -3.48 -0.95
C VAL A 139 -13.69 -3.08 0.12
N HIS A 140 -13.26 -4.03 0.94
CA HIS A 140 -12.32 -3.74 2.03
C HIS A 140 -11.31 -4.88 2.23
N HIS A 141 -10.07 -4.66 1.83
CA HIS A 141 -8.96 -5.59 2.02
C HIS A 141 -7.61 -4.85 2.03
N ALA A 142 -6.56 -5.52 2.49
CA ALA A 142 -5.22 -4.93 2.62
C ALA A 142 -4.56 -4.52 1.29
N GLY A 143 -5.06 -5.00 0.14
CA GLY A 143 -4.59 -4.61 -1.19
C GLY A 143 -5.12 -3.27 -1.68
N LEU A 144 -6.15 -2.69 -1.03
CA LEU A 144 -6.65 -1.35 -1.34
C LEU A 144 -5.78 -0.27 -0.72
N LEU A 145 -5.73 0.89 -1.38
CA LEU A 145 -5.16 2.10 -0.78
C LEU A 145 -5.88 2.46 0.53
N PRO A 146 -5.16 2.96 1.56
CA PRO A 146 -5.76 3.37 2.82
C PRO A 146 -6.93 4.33 2.65
N LYS A 147 -6.82 5.35 1.79
CA LYS A 147 -7.90 6.33 1.50
C LYS A 147 -9.21 5.67 1.06
N TYR A 148 -9.16 4.59 0.27
CA TYR A 148 -10.37 3.88 -0.15
C TYR A 148 -10.97 3.06 0.97
N ARG A 149 -10.12 2.45 1.83
CA ARG A 149 -10.61 1.71 3.02
C ARG A 149 -11.33 2.64 3.97
N VAL A 150 -10.74 3.80 4.26
CA VAL A 150 -11.35 4.84 5.12
C VAL A 150 -12.67 5.34 4.51
N LEU A 151 -12.74 5.57 3.20
CA LEU A 151 -13.97 5.96 2.52
C LEU A 151 -15.08 4.89 2.67
N VAL A 152 -14.75 3.61 2.48
CA VAL A 152 -15.70 2.50 2.67
C VAL A 152 -16.21 2.46 4.11
N GLU A 153 -15.33 2.67 5.09
CA GLU A 153 -15.69 2.71 6.51
C GLU A 153 -16.61 3.88 6.83
N GLN A 154 -16.33 5.08 6.33
CA GLN A 154 -17.18 6.27 6.50
C GLN A 154 -18.56 6.08 5.87
N LEU A 155 -18.64 5.57 4.65
CA LEU A 155 -19.92 5.29 3.98
C LEU A 155 -20.72 4.19 4.69
N ALA A 156 -20.05 3.18 5.23
CA ALA A 156 -20.68 2.14 6.03
C ALA A 156 -21.23 2.69 7.36
N GLN A 157 -20.45 3.55 8.04
CA GLN A 157 -20.89 4.24 9.26
C GLN A 157 -22.09 5.16 9.01
N ALA A 158 -22.13 5.81 7.85
CA ALA A 158 -23.25 6.61 7.41
C ALA A 158 -24.48 5.77 6.98
N GLY A 159 -24.38 4.43 6.98
CA GLY A 159 -25.47 3.53 6.58
C GLY A 159 -25.76 3.50 5.08
N LEU A 160 -24.84 3.98 4.25
CA LEU A 160 -25.00 4.11 2.81
C LEU A 160 -24.65 2.83 2.04
N LEU A 161 -23.98 1.85 2.68
CA LEU A 161 -23.61 0.60 2.04
C LEU A 161 -24.54 -0.54 2.45
N LYS A 162 -24.98 -1.35 1.49
CA LYS A 162 -25.78 -2.56 1.72
C LYS A 162 -24.90 -3.80 1.90
N VAL A 163 -23.76 -3.82 1.20
CA VAL A 163 -22.86 -4.96 1.16
C VAL A 163 -21.43 -4.47 1.27
N ILE A 164 -20.62 -5.19 2.03
CA ILE A 164 -19.18 -4.99 2.10
C ILE A 164 -18.51 -6.33 1.80
N CYS A 165 -17.81 -6.42 0.66
CA CYS A 165 -16.96 -7.57 0.32
C CYS A 165 -15.57 -7.33 0.88
N GLY A 166 -15.11 -8.20 1.77
CA GLY A 166 -13.79 -7.98 2.36
C GLY A 166 -13.13 -9.25 2.85
N THR A 167 -11.86 -9.12 3.21
CA THR A 167 -11.10 -10.21 3.83
C THR A 167 -11.25 -10.19 5.35
N ASP A 168 -10.80 -11.23 6.02
CA ASP A 168 -10.85 -11.37 7.48
C ASP A 168 -10.19 -10.18 8.23
N THR A 169 -9.40 -9.37 7.54
CA THR A 169 -8.78 -8.13 8.10
C THR A 169 -9.80 -7.08 8.54
N LEU A 170 -10.97 -6.98 7.90
CA LEU A 170 -12.07 -6.12 8.40
C LEU A 170 -12.55 -6.58 9.79
N GLY A 171 -12.23 -7.81 10.18
CA GLY A 171 -12.54 -8.34 11.51
C GLY A 171 -11.73 -7.70 12.65
N VAL A 172 -10.72 -6.86 12.40
CA VAL A 172 -9.79 -6.33 13.43
C VAL A 172 -9.77 -4.81 13.40
N GLY A 173 -10.00 -4.19 14.57
CA GLY A 173 -9.73 -2.76 14.81
C GLY A 173 -10.70 -1.74 14.22
N ILE A 174 -11.66 -2.11 13.37
CA ILE A 174 -12.52 -1.18 12.64
C ILE A 174 -13.96 -1.22 13.17
N ASN A 175 -14.54 -0.05 13.42
CA ASN A 175 -15.92 0.08 13.87
C ASN A 175 -16.86 0.30 12.66
N VAL A 176 -17.13 -0.77 11.92
CA VAL A 176 -18.10 -0.76 10.81
C VAL A 176 -19.41 -1.40 11.29
N PRO A 177 -20.56 -0.72 11.14
CA PRO A 177 -21.86 -1.24 11.58
C PRO A 177 -22.34 -2.35 10.62
N ILE A 178 -22.16 -3.62 11.01
CA ILE A 178 -22.53 -4.81 10.25
C ILE A 178 -23.71 -5.49 10.97
N ARG A 179 -24.81 -5.74 10.25
CA ARG A 179 -25.93 -6.53 10.79
C ARG A 179 -25.73 -8.03 10.56
N THR A 180 -25.23 -8.41 9.38
CA THR A 180 -25.06 -9.79 8.98
C THR A 180 -23.63 -10.06 8.53
N VAL A 181 -23.02 -11.12 9.04
CA VAL A 181 -21.74 -11.66 8.54
C VAL A 181 -22.03 -12.91 7.71
N LEU A 182 -21.58 -12.90 6.46
CA LEU A 182 -21.73 -13.99 5.51
C LEU A 182 -20.36 -14.58 5.16
N PHE A 183 -20.05 -15.76 5.67
CA PHE A 183 -18.83 -16.49 5.30
C PHE A 183 -19.00 -17.16 3.93
N SER A 184 -18.17 -16.81 2.97
CA SER A 184 -18.12 -17.48 1.66
C SER A 184 -17.60 -18.92 1.77
N ARG A 185 -16.73 -19.19 2.74
CA ARG A 185 -16.20 -20.51 3.10
C ARG A 185 -15.69 -20.51 4.55
N LEU A 186 -15.48 -21.70 5.13
CA LEU A 186 -14.97 -21.86 6.50
C LEU A 186 -13.54 -22.43 6.53
N CYS A 187 -12.78 -22.25 5.46
CA CYS A 187 -11.37 -22.63 5.39
C CYS A 187 -10.53 -21.49 4.80
N LYS A 188 -9.30 -21.36 5.27
CA LYS A 188 -8.33 -20.37 4.78
C LYS A 188 -6.94 -20.98 4.68
N PHE A 189 -6.08 -20.37 3.88
CA PHE A 189 -4.66 -20.68 3.85
C PHE A 189 -3.97 -20.04 5.07
N ASP A 190 -3.21 -20.83 5.82
CA ASP A 190 -2.55 -20.40 7.06
C ASP A 190 -1.09 -19.98 6.88
N GLY A 191 -0.62 -19.92 5.62
CA GLY A 191 0.77 -19.68 5.24
C GLY A 191 1.52 -20.95 4.82
N GLN A 192 1.02 -22.12 5.17
CA GLN A 192 1.60 -23.43 4.80
C GLN A 192 0.60 -24.32 4.06
N LYS A 193 -0.63 -24.38 4.55
CA LYS A 193 -1.70 -25.23 4.01
C LYS A 193 -3.06 -24.56 4.15
N THR A 194 -4.05 -25.07 3.41
CA THR A 194 -5.45 -24.70 3.62
C THR A 194 -6.04 -25.52 4.75
N ALA A 195 -6.53 -24.84 5.79
CA ALA A 195 -7.13 -25.44 6.98
C ALA A 195 -8.50 -24.82 7.30
N VAL A 196 -9.33 -25.55 8.03
CA VAL A 196 -10.57 -25.01 8.60
C VAL A 196 -10.22 -23.91 9.60
N LEU A 197 -11.05 -22.84 9.64
CA LEU A 197 -10.87 -21.72 10.57
C LEU A 197 -10.71 -22.23 12.01
N SER A 198 -9.86 -21.55 12.77
CA SER A 198 -9.83 -21.71 14.22
C SER A 198 -11.13 -21.16 14.84
N ALA A 199 -11.50 -21.63 16.04
CA ALA A 199 -12.66 -21.08 16.75
C ALA A 199 -12.47 -19.58 17.04
N ARG A 200 -11.23 -19.14 17.32
CA ARG A 200 -10.88 -17.73 17.52
C ARG A 200 -11.15 -16.91 16.26
N ASP A 201 -10.59 -17.32 15.10
CA ASP A 201 -10.82 -16.60 13.84
C ASP A 201 -12.31 -16.50 13.52
N PHE A 202 -13.01 -17.63 13.65
CA PHE A 202 -14.46 -17.67 13.43
C PHE A 202 -15.20 -16.68 14.35
N HIS A 203 -14.96 -16.73 15.67
CA HIS A 203 -15.63 -15.84 16.61
C HIS A 203 -15.22 -14.38 16.46
N GLN A 204 -13.99 -14.10 16.08
CA GLN A 204 -13.52 -12.73 15.83
C GLN A 204 -14.27 -12.09 14.65
N ILE A 205 -14.44 -12.84 13.56
CA ILE A 205 -15.17 -12.38 12.37
C ILE A 205 -16.69 -12.38 12.67
N ALA A 206 -17.24 -13.45 13.16
CA ALA A 206 -18.66 -13.59 13.53
C ALA A 206 -19.09 -12.56 14.58
N GLY A 207 -18.14 -12.14 15.43
CA GLY A 207 -18.32 -11.13 16.45
C GLY A 207 -18.69 -9.75 15.92
N ARG A 208 -18.53 -9.49 14.63
CA ARG A 208 -18.91 -8.24 13.98
C ARG A 208 -20.40 -8.15 13.68
N ALA A 209 -21.14 -9.26 13.70
CA ALA A 209 -22.57 -9.27 13.46
C ALA A 209 -23.36 -8.62 14.60
N GLY A 210 -24.26 -7.71 14.26
CA GLY A 210 -25.11 -6.96 15.18
C GLY A 210 -24.50 -5.60 15.57
N ARG A 211 -25.28 -4.55 15.36
CA ARG A 211 -24.89 -3.16 15.63
C ARG A 211 -25.34 -2.77 17.04
N LYS A 212 -24.39 -2.42 17.91
CA LYS A 212 -24.71 -1.96 19.27
C LYS A 212 -25.60 -0.72 19.20
N GLY A 213 -26.76 -0.77 19.89
CA GLY A 213 -27.71 0.33 19.94
C GLY A 213 -28.70 0.43 18.76
N PHE A 214 -28.57 -0.43 17.74
CA PHE A 214 -29.47 -0.43 16.57
C PHE A 214 -30.12 -1.78 16.30
N ASP A 215 -29.45 -2.89 16.61
CA ASP A 215 -29.96 -4.24 16.32
C ASP A 215 -30.06 -5.05 17.62
N ASP A 216 -31.23 -5.66 17.82
CA ASP A 216 -31.42 -6.65 18.89
C ASP A 216 -30.78 -7.99 18.53
N ILE A 217 -30.63 -8.29 17.24
CA ILE A 217 -30.14 -9.55 16.72
C ILE A 217 -29.14 -9.30 15.58
N GLY A 218 -27.93 -9.84 15.71
CA GLY A 218 -26.97 -10.00 14.62
C GLY A 218 -27.03 -11.39 13.99
N PHE A 219 -26.81 -11.47 12.68
CA PHE A 219 -26.88 -12.72 11.93
C PHE A 219 -25.50 -13.17 11.48
N VAL A 220 -25.22 -14.48 11.62
CA VAL A 220 -24.02 -15.14 11.09
C VAL A 220 -24.46 -16.27 10.18
N VAL A 221 -24.01 -16.22 8.94
CA VAL A 221 -24.40 -17.15 7.88
C VAL A 221 -23.14 -17.73 7.23
N ALA A 222 -23.13 -18.99 6.89
CA ALA A 222 -22.06 -19.64 6.15
C ALA A 222 -22.61 -20.31 4.90
N GLN A 223 -21.98 -20.05 3.74
CA GLN A 223 -22.33 -20.71 2.50
C GLN A 223 -21.81 -22.15 2.53
N ALA A 224 -22.66 -23.13 2.22
CA ALA A 224 -22.21 -24.50 2.09
C ALA A 224 -21.26 -24.66 0.89
N PRO A 225 -20.30 -25.61 0.94
CA PRO A 225 -19.43 -25.88 -0.20
C PRO A 225 -20.20 -26.28 -1.46
N GLU A 226 -19.71 -25.87 -2.63
CA GLU A 226 -20.37 -26.09 -3.91
C GLU A 226 -20.71 -27.58 -4.16
N HIS A 227 -19.75 -28.49 -3.93
CA HIS A 227 -19.96 -29.92 -4.08
C HIS A 227 -21.06 -30.47 -3.16
N VAL A 228 -21.25 -29.87 -1.98
CA VAL A 228 -22.35 -30.24 -1.05
C VAL A 228 -23.68 -29.77 -1.61
N ILE A 229 -23.76 -28.52 -2.13
CA ILE A 229 -24.96 -27.98 -2.75
C ILE A 229 -25.38 -28.83 -3.96
N GLU A 230 -24.44 -29.13 -4.84
CA GLU A 230 -24.69 -29.95 -6.01
C GLU A 230 -25.11 -31.40 -5.63
N ASN A 231 -24.44 -31.97 -4.63
CA ASN A 231 -24.82 -33.33 -4.15
C ASN A 231 -26.23 -33.37 -3.54
N LEU A 232 -26.67 -32.29 -2.90
CA LEU A 232 -28.05 -32.16 -2.43
C LEU A 232 -29.03 -32.11 -3.61
N ARG A 233 -28.76 -31.28 -4.61
CA ARG A 233 -29.56 -31.18 -5.85
C ARG A 233 -29.60 -32.50 -6.62
N LEU A 234 -28.46 -33.18 -6.69
CA LEU A 234 -28.36 -34.52 -7.31
C LEU A 234 -29.14 -35.58 -6.50
N GLY A 235 -29.12 -35.48 -5.17
CA GLY A 235 -29.90 -36.33 -4.29
C GLY A 235 -31.41 -36.19 -4.47
N GLU A 236 -31.89 -34.97 -4.75
CA GLU A 236 -33.29 -34.71 -5.12
C GLU A 236 -33.65 -35.35 -6.46
N LYS A 237 -32.78 -35.21 -7.47
CA LYS A 237 -32.94 -35.89 -8.78
C LYS A 237 -32.86 -37.43 -8.69
N ALA A 238 -32.12 -37.99 -7.73
CA ALA A 238 -32.03 -39.40 -7.51
C ALA A 238 -33.33 -40.00 -6.95
N LYS A 239 -34.14 -39.21 -6.24
CA LYS A 239 -35.48 -39.64 -5.81
C LYS A 239 -36.39 -39.92 -6.99
N ASP A 240 -36.10 -39.38 -8.16
CA ASP A 240 -36.82 -39.60 -9.43
C ASP A 240 -36.26 -40.79 -10.21
N GLY A 241 -35.47 -41.68 -9.61
CA GLY A 241 -34.97 -42.94 -10.20
C GLY A 241 -33.76 -42.83 -11.11
N LYS A 242 -33.08 -41.68 -11.17
CA LYS A 242 -31.86 -41.46 -11.99
C LYS A 242 -30.59 -41.86 -11.22
N LYS A 243 -29.70 -42.64 -11.86
CA LYS A 243 -28.34 -42.89 -11.34
C LYS A 243 -27.56 -41.57 -11.26
N VAL A 244 -27.09 -41.23 -10.06
CA VAL A 244 -26.39 -40.00 -9.79
C VAL A 244 -24.99 -40.29 -9.24
N VAL A 245 -23.98 -39.67 -9.82
CA VAL A 245 -22.60 -39.69 -9.32
C VAL A 245 -22.39 -38.45 -8.46
N LYS A 246 -22.07 -38.64 -7.19
CA LYS A 246 -21.76 -37.53 -6.26
C LYS A 246 -20.45 -36.88 -6.62
N ARG A 247 -20.42 -35.55 -6.59
CA ARG A 247 -19.20 -34.76 -6.77
C ARG A 247 -18.30 -34.89 -5.52
N LYS A 248 -17.00 -35.04 -5.78
CA LYS A 248 -15.97 -35.02 -4.74
C LYS A 248 -15.62 -33.56 -4.36
N PRO A 249 -15.11 -33.32 -3.12
CA PRO A 249 -14.57 -32.02 -2.76
C PRO A 249 -13.36 -31.64 -3.64
N PRO A 250 -13.06 -30.38 -3.83
CA PRO A 250 -11.84 -29.92 -4.54
C PRO A 250 -10.58 -30.50 -3.91
N GLU A 251 -9.61 -30.93 -4.74
CA GLU A 251 -8.36 -31.56 -4.27
C GLU A 251 -7.33 -30.53 -3.80
N HIS A 252 -7.41 -29.29 -4.34
CA HIS A 252 -6.45 -28.22 -4.05
C HIS A 252 -7.12 -27.01 -3.39
N ASN A 253 -6.38 -26.34 -2.51
CA ASN A 253 -6.81 -25.10 -1.85
C ASN A 253 -8.14 -25.19 -1.08
N PHE A 254 -8.51 -26.36 -0.63
CA PHE A 254 -9.75 -26.63 0.09
C PHE A 254 -9.52 -27.59 1.26
N ALA A 255 -10.02 -27.19 2.44
CA ALA A 255 -10.19 -28.09 3.59
C ALA A 255 -11.67 -28.42 3.74
N SER A 256 -12.02 -29.71 3.76
CA SER A 256 -13.41 -30.13 3.83
C SER A 256 -14.09 -29.65 5.11
N TRP A 257 -15.28 -29.10 4.99
CA TRP A 257 -16.13 -28.68 6.08
C TRP A 257 -17.61 -28.89 5.75
N ASP A 258 -18.41 -29.00 6.79
CA ASP A 258 -19.83 -29.30 6.71
C ASP A 258 -20.63 -28.57 7.81
N LEU A 259 -21.93 -28.85 7.91
CA LEU A 259 -22.79 -28.30 8.96
C LEU A 259 -22.30 -28.63 10.38
N GLN A 260 -21.69 -29.83 10.57
CA GLN A 260 -21.15 -30.20 11.88
C GLN A 260 -19.93 -29.38 12.26
N THR A 261 -19.08 -29.14 11.28
CA THR A 261 -17.92 -28.25 11.42
C THR A 261 -18.37 -26.82 11.81
N PHE A 262 -19.41 -26.29 11.15
CA PHE A 262 -19.96 -24.99 11.48
C PHE A 262 -20.53 -24.95 12.91
N LYS A 263 -21.33 -25.95 13.31
CA LYS A 263 -21.86 -26.07 14.67
C LYS A 263 -20.76 -26.18 15.72
N ARG A 264 -19.70 -26.93 15.41
CA ARG A 264 -18.52 -27.00 16.29
C ARG A 264 -17.84 -25.67 16.48
N LEU A 265 -17.57 -24.93 15.38
CA LEU A 265 -16.97 -23.59 15.46
C LEU A 265 -17.80 -22.62 16.30
N MET A 266 -19.14 -22.69 16.20
CA MET A 266 -20.03 -21.86 17.02
C MET A 266 -19.96 -22.18 18.51
N GLY A 267 -19.81 -23.44 18.86
CA GLY A 267 -19.83 -23.91 20.26
C GLY A 267 -18.46 -23.99 20.91
N ALA A 268 -17.39 -24.02 20.12
CA ALA A 268 -16.03 -24.16 20.64
C ALA A 268 -15.57 -22.85 21.31
N PRO A 269 -14.89 -22.94 22.47
CA PRO A 269 -14.23 -21.79 23.05
C PRO A 269 -13.05 -21.36 22.13
N PRO A 270 -12.76 -20.05 22.06
CA PRO A 270 -11.56 -19.58 21.34
C PRO A 270 -10.30 -20.21 21.94
N GLU A 271 -9.35 -20.54 21.10
CA GLU A 271 -8.04 -21.04 21.49
C GLU A 271 -7.32 -20.01 22.37
N ARG A 272 -6.51 -20.46 23.31
CA ARG A 272 -5.73 -19.58 24.19
C ARG A 272 -4.76 -18.73 23.36
N LEU A 273 -4.61 -17.47 23.76
CA LEU A 273 -3.57 -16.61 23.19
C LEU A 273 -2.20 -17.14 23.59
N THR A 274 -1.30 -17.17 22.63
CA THR A 274 0.13 -17.40 22.86
C THR A 274 0.88 -16.08 22.63
N SER A 275 1.82 -15.79 23.53
CA SER A 275 2.66 -14.62 23.37
C SER A 275 3.54 -14.76 22.11
N ARG A 276 3.76 -13.64 21.42
CA ARG A 276 4.71 -13.49 20.31
C ARG A 276 5.76 -12.44 20.65
N PHE A 277 6.02 -12.25 21.93
CA PHE A 277 7.04 -11.30 22.38
C PHE A 277 8.39 -11.67 21.81
N GLN A 278 9.05 -10.70 21.18
CA GLN A 278 10.41 -10.85 20.65
C GLN A 278 11.21 -9.60 20.96
N VAL A 279 12.49 -9.78 21.28
CA VAL A 279 13.42 -8.67 21.47
C VAL A 279 14.02 -8.31 20.12
N SER A 280 13.86 -7.05 19.71
CA SER A 280 14.45 -6.46 18.50
C SER A 280 15.40 -5.30 18.84
N HIS A 281 16.21 -4.85 17.87
CA HIS A 281 17.06 -3.67 18.01
C HIS A 281 16.24 -2.41 18.31
N GLY A 282 15.14 -2.17 17.57
CA GLY A 282 14.28 -1.02 17.79
C GLY A 282 13.65 -1.00 19.18
N MET A 283 13.14 -2.15 19.66
CA MET A 283 12.65 -2.27 21.03
C MET A 283 13.76 -1.96 22.04
N LEU A 284 14.95 -2.51 21.83
CA LEU A 284 16.06 -2.33 22.75
C LEU A 284 16.50 -0.85 22.81
N LEU A 285 16.67 -0.19 21.66
CA LEU A 285 16.98 1.23 21.58
C LEU A 285 15.91 2.08 22.27
N ASN A 286 14.64 1.85 21.99
CA ASN A 286 13.53 2.56 22.62
C ASN A 286 13.52 2.42 24.15
N VAL A 287 13.84 1.25 24.67
CA VAL A 287 13.91 1.03 26.12
C VAL A 287 15.17 1.66 26.73
N LEU A 288 16.30 1.63 26.02
CA LEU A 288 17.59 2.17 26.49
C LEU A 288 17.62 3.70 26.45
N SER A 289 16.90 4.35 25.55
CA SER A 289 16.81 5.81 25.43
C SER A 289 15.91 6.48 26.48
N ARG A 290 15.12 5.68 27.24
CA ARG A 290 14.24 6.22 28.29
C ARG A 290 15.04 6.75 29.45
N ARG A 291 14.45 7.72 30.20
CA ARG A 291 15.02 8.22 31.45
C ARG A 291 15.21 7.08 32.46
N GLY A 292 16.36 7.06 33.14
CA GLY A 292 16.68 6.08 34.16
C GLY A 292 17.52 4.89 33.65
N ASP A 293 17.51 3.77 34.40
CA ASP A 293 18.29 2.56 34.08
C ASP A 293 17.58 1.70 33.03
N GLY A 294 17.90 1.94 31.75
CA GLY A 294 17.35 1.20 30.61
C GLY A 294 17.62 -0.30 30.66
N CYS A 295 18.78 -0.73 31.23
CA CYS A 295 19.07 -2.16 31.41
C CYS A 295 18.07 -2.83 32.35
N ARG A 296 17.77 -2.19 33.48
CA ARG A 296 16.76 -2.69 34.41
C ARG A 296 15.36 -2.65 33.83
N ALA A 297 15.05 -1.63 33.03
CA ALA A 297 13.76 -1.54 32.33
C ALA A 297 13.58 -2.70 31.35
N MET A 298 14.61 -3.04 30.55
CA MET A 298 14.58 -4.18 29.63
C MET A 298 14.46 -5.52 30.37
N GLN A 299 15.21 -5.70 31.46
CA GLN A 299 15.10 -6.91 32.30
C GLN A 299 13.69 -7.08 32.85
N ARG A 300 13.05 -5.99 33.30
CA ARG A 300 11.67 -6.01 33.81
C ARG A 300 10.69 -6.37 32.69
N LEU A 301 10.83 -5.75 31.51
CA LEU A 301 9.96 -6.02 30.37
C LEU A 301 9.98 -7.51 29.98
N ILE A 302 11.15 -8.15 29.91
CA ILE A 302 11.26 -9.58 29.62
C ILE A 302 10.66 -10.42 30.77
N ARG A 303 10.97 -10.10 32.02
CA ARG A 303 10.48 -10.84 33.20
C ARG A 303 8.98 -10.82 33.31
N ASP A 304 8.36 -9.66 33.06
CA ASP A 304 6.92 -9.41 33.23
C ASP A 304 6.13 -9.82 31.98
N SER A 305 6.81 -10.24 30.89
CA SER A 305 6.15 -10.78 29.68
C SER A 305 5.37 -12.07 30.00
N HIS A 306 4.35 -12.37 29.19
CA HIS A 306 3.56 -13.62 29.28
C HIS A 306 4.24 -14.84 28.65
N GLU A 307 5.55 -14.76 28.39
CA GLU A 307 6.33 -15.87 27.89
C GLU A 307 6.60 -16.92 28.96
N PRO A 308 6.74 -18.20 28.58
CA PRO A 308 7.20 -19.25 29.48
C PRO A 308 8.68 -19.01 29.88
N ASP A 309 9.10 -19.49 31.06
CA ASP A 309 10.44 -19.23 31.62
C ASP A 309 11.58 -19.62 30.69
N ARG A 310 11.42 -20.71 29.90
CA ARG A 310 12.39 -21.11 28.89
C ARG A 310 12.57 -20.04 27.81
N ALA A 311 11.46 -19.46 27.31
CA ALA A 311 11.50 -18.40 26.32
C ALA A 311 12.06 -17.10 26.90
N LYS A 312 11.71 -16.75 28.15
CA LYS A 312 12.31 -15.60 28.85
C LYS A 312 13.83 -15.69 28.90
N LYS A 313 14.40 -16.88 29.18
CA LYS A 313 15.84 -17.08 29.17
C LYS A 313 16.42 -16.81 27.77
N ALA A 314 15.83 -17.33 26.73
CA ALA A 314 16.27 -17.06 25.35
C ALA A 314 16.17 -15.57 25.00
N HIS A 315 15.12 -14.87 25.46
CA HIS A 315 14.99 -13.42 25.27
C HIS A 315 16.06 -12.60 26.00
N PHE A 316 16.49 -13.02 27.19
CA PHE A 316 17.63 -12.40 27.87
C PHE A 316 18.94 -12.60 27.09
N GLU A 317 19.19 -13.80 26.61
CA GLU A 317 20.37 -14.12 25.80
C GLU A 317 20.36 -13.30 24.49
N ARG A 318 19.21 -13.23 23.80
CA ARG A 318 19.04 -12.40 22.61
C ARG A 318 19.23 -10.90 22.90
N ALA A 319 18.62 -10.38 23.95
CA ALA A 319 18.77 -8.98 24.36
C ALA A 319 20.25 -8.64 24.62
N TRP A 320 20.99 -9.53 25.24
CA TRP A 320 22.41 -9.34 25.48
C TRP A 320 23.25 -9.35 24.19
N GLN A 321 22.96 -10.26 23.27
CA GLN A 321 23.64 -10.32 21.97
C GLN A 321 23.39 -9.04 21.16
N LEU A 322 22.14 -8.58 21.07
CA LEU A 322 21.78 -7.35 20.39
C LEU A 322 22.43 -6.13 21.03
N PHE A 323 22.42 -6.05 22.37
CA PHE A 323 23.07 -4.98 23.10
C PHE A 323 24.56 -4.89 22.79
N ARG A 324 25.26 -6.01 22.81
CA ARG A 324 26.70 -6.05 22.46
C ARG A 324 26.96 -5.57 21.04
N ALA A 325 26.11 -5.95 20.09
CA ALA A 325 26.21 -5.50 18.70
C ALA A 325 26.04 -3.98 18.58
N LEU A 326 25.06 -3.38 19.30
CA LEU A 326 24.86 -1.93 19.33
C LEU A 326 26.04 -1.18 19.97
N VAL A 327 26.61 -1.70 21.05
CA VAL A 327 27.80 -1.11 21.70
C VAL A 327 29.01 -1.22 20.78
N ALA A 328 29.24 -2.38 20.16
CA ALA A 328 30.38 -2.58 19.26
C ALA A 328 30.32 -1.63 18.04
N ARG A 329 29.14 -1.24 17.61
CA ARG A 329 28.93 -0.29 16.51
C ARG A 329 28.96 1.18 16.96
N GLY A 330 29.04 1.46 18.27
CA GLY A 330 29.00 2.82 18.80
C GLY A 330 27.60 3.48 18.77
N ILE A 331 26.55 2.71 18.49
CA ILE A 331 25.16 3.22 18.54
C ILE A 331 24.72 3.44 20.00
N VAL A 332 25.19 2.59 20.90
CA VAL A 332 24.97 2.71 22.35
C VAL A 332 26.31 2.84 23.05
N GLU A 333 26.48 3.88 23.84
CA GLU A 333 27.65 4.13 24.65
C GLU A 333 27.39 3.81 26.12
N VAL A 334 28.38 3.24 26.78
CA VAL A 334 28.39 3.05 28.25
C VAL A 334 28.97 4.29 28.90
N ILE A 335 28.14 4.97 29.71
CA ILE A 335 28.53 6.22 30.39
C ILE A 335 28.57 6.02 31.90
N PRO A 336 29.26 6.89 32.66
CA PRO A 336 29.14 6.93 34.09
C PRO A 336 27.67 7.13 34.50
N ARG A 337 27.31 6.50 35.64
CA ARG A 337 25.92 6.58 36.11
C ARG A 337 25.49 8.02 36.35
N THR A 338 24.44 8.48 35.68
CA THR A 338 23.87 9.81 35.88
C THR A 338 23.06 9.88 37.18
N GLU A 339 22.69 11.09 37.62
CA GLU A 339 21.81 11.32 38.79
C GLU A 339 20.46 10.61 38.62
N GLU A 340 19.92 10.56 37.42
CA GLU A 340 18.68 9.85 37.08
C GLU A 340 18.86 8.32 37.00
N GLY A 341 20.09 7.81 37.15
CA GLY A 341 20.40 6.40 37.17
C GLY A 341 20.74 5.78 35.81
N ALA A 342 20.77 6.57 34.72
CA ALA A 342 21.16 6.11 33.39
C ALA A 342 22.65 5.73 33.39
N LYS A 343 22.99 4.64 32.67
CA LYS A 343 24.36 4.14 32.48
C LYS A 343 24.71 4.02 31.00
N LEU A 344 23.75 4.29 30.15
CA LEU A 344 23.83 4.15 28.72
C LEU A 344 23.33 5.42 28.07
N ARG A 345 23.91 5.74 26.93
CA ARG A 345 23.48 6.83 26.05
C ARG A 345 23.39 6.27 24.63
N VAL A 346 22.30 6.59 23.93
CA VAL A 346 22.24 6.42 22.49
C VAL A 346 23.07 7.54 21.86
N ASN A 347 23.84 7.23 20.82
CA ASN A 347 24.76 8.19 20.19
C ASN A 347 23.99 9.41 19.66
N VAL A 348 24.48 10.60 20.02
CA VAL A 348 23.87 11.90 19.68
C VAL A 348 24.16 12.31 18.21
N ASP A 349 25.17 11.69 17.58
CA ASP A 349 25.53 11.98 16.19
C ASP A 349 24.58 11.36 15.16
N LEU A 350 23.58 10.58 15.63
CA LEU A 350 22.51 10.06 14.80
C LEU A 350 21.37 11.10 14.73
N GLN A 351 20.64 11.10 13.61
CA GLN A 351 19.46 11.97 13.46
C GLN A 351 18.40 11.71 14.57
N ASP A 352 17.64 12.73 14.92
CA ASP A 352 16.69 12.70 16.05
C ASP A 352 15.63 11.59 15.92
N ASP A 353 15.23 11.25 14.70
CA ASP A 353 14.24 10.21 14.39
C ASP A 353 14.86 8.85 14.04
N PHE A 354 16.15 8.63 14.35
CA PHE A 354 16.84 7.39 14.07
C PHE A 354 16.13 6.17 14.63
N SER A 355 15.90 5.18 13.77
CA SER A 355 15.19 3.96 14.10
C SER A 355 15.83 2.72 13.50
N MET A 356 15.75 1.62 14.22
CA MET A 356 16.17 0.28 13.79
C MET A 356 14.99 -0.69 13.84
N ASP A 357 13.88 -0.31 13.23
CA ASP A 357 12.64 -1.10 13.27
C ASP A 357 12.75 -2.42 12.48
N GLN A 358 13.61 -2.46 11.45
CA GLN A 358 13.84 -3.67 10.69
C GLN A 358 14.82 -4.61 11.40
N ALA A 359 14.58 -5.92 11.32
CA ALA A 359 15.41 -6.93 11.94
C ALA A 359 16.88 -6.83 11.50
N LEU A 360 17.12 -6.50 10.23
CA LEU A 360 18.44 -6.40 9.61
C LEU A 360 18.97 -4.95 9.49
N SER A 361 18.42 -3.97 10.23
CA SER A 361 18.90 -2.58 10.19
C SER A 361 20.42 -2.47 10.48
N LEU A 362 20.93 -3.28 11.39
CA LEU A 362 22.38 -3.27 11.71
C LEU A 362 23.22 -3.74 10.52
N TYR A 363 22.77 -4.77 9.78
CA TYR A 363 23.42 -5.19 8.55
C TYR A 363 23.48 -4.05 7.54
N LEU A 364 22.39 -3.31 7.35
CA LEU A 364 22.36 -2.14 6.47
C LEU A 364 23.44 -1.13 6.87
N LEU A 365 23.51 -0.75 8.15
CA LEU A 365 24.50 0.22 8.65
C LEU A 365 25.96 -0.26 8.50
N GLU A 366 26.22 -1.57 8.61
CA GLU A 366 27.56 -2.12 8.38
C GLU A 366 27.94 -2.22 6.91
N THR A 367 26.95 -2.31 6.01
CA THR A 367 27.17 -2.56 4.58
C THR A 367 27.22 -1.27 3.77
N ILE A 368 26.48 -0.21 4.17
CA ILE A 368 26.51 1.09 3.47
C ILE A 368 27.94 1.60 3.21
N PRO A 369 28.87 1.58 4.17
CA PRO A 369 30.25 2.07 3.93
C PRO A 369 31.04 1.26 2.91
N LEU A 370 30.53 0.10 2.47
CA LEU A 370 31.17 -0.72 1.43
C LEU A 370 30.71 -0.35 0.02
N LEU A 371 29.70 0.48 -0.11
CA LEU A 371 29.26 1.06 -1.38
C LEU A 371 30.16 2.25 -1.72
N ASP A 372 30.48 2.42 -3.00
CA ASP A 372 31.22 3.57 -3.48
C ASP A 372 30.31 4.81 -3.56
N PRO A 373 30.54 5.85 -2.72
CA PRO A 373 29.69 7.05 -2.71
C PRO A 373 29.83 7.90 -3.98
N ASP A 374 30.93 7.77 -4.70
CA ASP A 374 31.21 8.53 -5.93
C ASP A 374 30.66 7.81 -7.18
N SER A 375 30.13 6.59 -7.02
CA SER A 375 29.51 5.85 -8.14
C SER A 375 28.22 6.51 -8.61
N GLU A 376 28.02 6.60 -9.91
CA GLU A 376 26.76 7.07 -10.52
C GLU A 376 25.56 6.20 -10.12
N THR A 377 25.79 4.95 -9.76
CA THR A 377 24.75 4.00 -9.30
C THR A 377 24.56 3.98 -7.81
N HIS A 378 25.31 4.76 -7.02
CA HIS A 378 25.30 4.71 -5.56
C HIS A 378 23.89 4.76 -4.95
N ALA A 379 23.05 5.70 -5.39
CA ALA A 379 21.68 5.84 -4.91
C ALA A 379 20.83 4.61 -5.24
N LEU A 380 20.98 4.03 -6.43
CA LEU A 380 20.30 2.81 -6.85
C LEU A 380 20.76 1.59 -6.04
N ASP A 381 22.06 1.51 -5.77
CA ASP A 381 22.67 0.40 -5.04
C ASP A 381 22.26 0.46 -3.56
N LEU A 382 22.18 1.66 -2.98
CA LEU A 382 21.64 1.85 -1.65
C LEU A 382 20.14 1.50 -1.57
N LEU A 383 19.34 1.88 -2.57
CA LEU A 383 17.93 1.46 -2.65
C LEU A 383 17.80 -0.07 -2.66
N THR A 384 18.62 -0.76 -3.46
CA THR A 384 18.63 -2.24 -3.49
C THR A 384 18.98 -2.83 -2.13
N LEU A 385 19.97 -2.25 -1.44
CA LEU A 385 20.39 -2.70 -0.12
C LEU A 385 19.27 -2.48 0.92
N VAL A 386 18.60 -1.32 0.89
CA VAL A 386 17.44 -1.02 1.73
C VAL A 386 16.28 -1.97 1.44
N GLU A 387 15.94 -2.20 0.18
CA GLU A 387 14.88 -3.15 -0.17
C GLU A 387 15.21 -4.57 0.30
N SER A 388 16.49 -4.96 0.28
CA SER A 388 16.93 -6.33 0.62
C SER A 388 16.61 -6.74 2.05
N ILE A 389 16.55 -5.80 3.00
CA ILE A 389 16.22 -6.06 4.41
C ILE A 389 14.72 -6.03 4.71
N LEU A 390 13.89 -5.62 3.76
CA LEU A 390 12.45 -5.52 3.93
C LEU A 390 11.72 -6.82 3.57
N GLU A 391 10.50 -6.97 4.08
CA GLU A 391 9.62 -8.08 3.70
C GLU A 391 9.35 -8.09 2.19
N ASN A 392 9.15 -9.28 1.64
CA ASN A 392 8.83 -9.44 0.24
C ASN A 392 7.37 -9.09 -0.04
N PRO A 393 7.09 -8.16 -0.96
CA PRO A 393 5.77 -8.00 -1.55
C PRO A 393 5.57 -9.09 -2.63
N GLU A 394 5.30 -10.31 -2.21
CA GLU A 394 5.32 -11.52 -3.05
C GLU A 394 4.54 -11.38 -4.36
N LEU A 395 3.40 -10.67 -4.36
CA LEU A 395 2.60 -10.48 -5.57
C LEU A 395 3.32 -9.57 -6.57
N VAL A 396 3.98 -8.50 -6.11
CA VAL A 396 4.73 -7.59 -6.98
C VAL A 396 5.92 -8.32 -7.61
N LEU A 397 6.68 -9.07 -6.79
CA LEU A 397 7.81 -9.85 -7.27
C LEU A 397 7.40 -10.93 -8.28
N ARG A 398 6.23 -11.55 -8.08
CA ARG A 398 5.66 -12.50 -9.05
C ARG A 398 5.37 -11.82 -10.38
N ARG A 399 4.78 -10.63 -10.37
CA ARG A 399 4.51 -9.87 -11.59
C ARG A 399 5.78 -9.43 -12.32
N GLN A 400 6.82 -9.01 -11.57
CA GLN A 400 8.14 -8.77 -12.17
C GLN A 400 8.68 -10.06 -12.84
N LEU A 401 8.57 -11.22 -12.17
CA LEU A 401 8.99 -12.50 -12.75
C LEU A 401 8.18 -12.86 -13.99
N ASP A 402 6.85 -12.68 -13.97
CA ASP A 402 5.99 -12.93 -15.13
C ASP A 402 6.46 -12.11 -16.34
N LYS A 403 6.75 -10.81 -16.14
CA LYS A 403 7.28 -9.94 -17.21
C LYS A 403 8.66 -10.37 -17.74
N VAL A 404 9.56 -10.79 -16.85
CA VAL A 404 10.87 -11.35 -17.25
C VAL A 404 10.66 -12.60 -18.09
N LYS A 405 9.73 -13.47 -17.70
CA LYS A 405 9.41 -14.69 -18.47
C LYS A 405 8.79 -14.38 -19.82
N ASP A 406 7.86 -13.42 -19.89
CA ASP A 406 7.23 -13.01 -21.16
C ASP A 406 8.26 -12.49 -22.15
N LYS A 407 9.20 -11.64 -21.68
CA LYS A 407 10.31 -11.15 -22.51
C LYS A 407 11.21 -12.29 -22.97
N ALA A 408 11.61 -13.17 -22.06
CA ALA A 408 12.44 -14.33 -22.39
C ALA A 408 11.75 -15.30 -23.37
N VAL A 409 10.42 -15.50 -23.25
CA VAL A 409 9.66 -16.30 -24.21
C VAL A 409 9.69 -15.70 -25.60
N ALA A 410 9.56 -14.37 -25.71
CA ALA A 410 9.62 -13.67 -27.00
C ALA A 410 11.02 -13.83 -27.65
N GLU A 411 12.09 -13.64 -26.88
CA GLU A 411 13.47 -13.80 -27.31
C GLU A 411 13.76 -15.25 -27.74
N MET A 412 13.43 -16.23 -26.91
CA MET A 412 13.61 -17.66 -27.21
C MET A 412 12.80 -18.16 -28.42
N LYS A 413 11.63 -17.56 -28.67
CA LYS A 413 10.86 -17.83 -29.90
C LYS A 413 11.55 -17.27 -31.15
N ALA A 414 12.13 -16.07 -31.03
CA ALA A 414 12.91 -15.47 -32.12
C ALA A 414 14.17 -16.29 -32.43
N GLU A 415 14.80 -16.90 -31.43
CA GLU A 415 15.93 -17.82 -31.53
C GLU A 415 15.56 -19.22 -32.07
N GLY A 416 14.25 -19.52 -32.18
CA GLY A 416 13.78 -20.80 -32.72
C GLY A 416 13.89 -21.99 -31.76
N LEU A 417 14.02 -21.76 -30.44
CA LEU A 417 14.07 -22.82 -29.42
C LEU A 417 12.77 -23.61 -29.36
N ASP A 418 12.87 -24.93 -29.16
CA ASP A 418 11.71 -25.77 -28.98
C ASP A 418 11.01 -25.55 -27.63
N TYR A 419 9.83 -26.19 -27.45
CA TYR A 419 9.02 -25.99 -26.25
C TYR A 419 9.73 -26.47 -24.98
N ASP A 420 10.37 -27.62 -25.02
CA ASP A 420 10.97 -28.23 -23.81
C ASP A 420 12.20 -27.43 -23.36
N GLN A 421 13.04 -27.00 -24.31
CA GLN A 421 14.18 -26.13 -24.03
C GLN A 421 13.75 -24.78 -23.44
N ARG A 422 12.65 -24.20 -23.95
CA ARG A 422 12.08 -22.97 -23.37
C ARG A 422 11.61 -23.18 -21.94
N MET A 423 10.87 -24.28 -21.67
CA MET A 423 10.37 -24.56 -20.33
C MET A 423 11.50 -24.75 -19.32
N GLU A 424 12.58 -25.47 -19.68
CA GLU A 424 13.75 -25.63 -18.81
C GLU A 424 14.43 -24.29 -18.48
N LYS A 425 14.55 -23.41 -19.46
CA LYS A 425 15.12 -22.07 -19.24
C LYS A 425 14.20 -21.19 -18.39
N LEU A 426 12.86 -21.26 -18.60
CA LEU A 426 11.87 -20.47 -17.86
C LEU A 426 11.77 -20.85 -16.37
N GLU A 427 12.01 -22.12 -16.02
CA GLU A 427 12.03 -22.58 -14.63
C GLU A 427 13.21 -21.98 -13.83
N LYS A 428 14.29 -21.63 -14.49
CA LYS A 428 15.51 -21.04 -13.88
C LYS A 428 15.45 -19.53 -13.70
N LEU A 429 14.43 -18.87 -14.29
CA LEU A 429 14.30 -17.42 -14.20
C LEU A 429 13.78 -16.99 -12.83
N GLU A 430 14.37 -15.94 -12.32
CA GLU A 430 13.98 -15.26 -11.10
C GLU A 430 13.59 -13.81 -11.40
N TYR A 431 12.88 -13.16 -10.46
CA TYR A 431 12.67 -11.71 -10.54
C TYR A 431 14.00 -10.96 -10.44
N PRO A 432 14.10 -9.70 -10.93
CA PRO A 432 15.34 -8.94 -10.95
C PRO A 432 15.96 -8.80 -9.56
N LYS A 433 17.23 -9.19 -9.42
CA LYS A 433 18.01 -9.13 -8.18
C LYS A 433 19.35 -8.44 -8.44
N PRO A 434 19.35 -7.11 -8.66
CA PRO A 434 20.61 -6.38 -8.81
C PRO A 434 21.46 -6.54 -7.54
N LEU A 435 22.77 -6.43 -7.67
CA LEU A 435 23.74 -6.61 -6.56
C LEU A 435 23.63 -7.96 -5.81
N ARG A 436 23.02 -8.98 -6.41
CA ARG A 436 22.77 -10.28 -5.76
C ARG A 436 24.01 -10.82 -5.04
N ASP A 437 25.14 -10.90 -5.74
CA ASP A 437 26.34 -11.52 -5.22
C ASP A 437 26.97 -10.67 -4.11
N PHE A 438 26.96 -9.36 -4.24
CA PHE A 438 27.39 -8.42 -3.21
C PHE A 438 26.54 -8.56 -1.93
N VAL A 439 25.22 -8.53 -2.06
CA VAL A 439 24.28 -8.60 -0.94
C VAL A 439 24.41 -9.94 -0.21
N TYR A 440 24.49 -11.06 -0.93
CA TYR A 440 24.61 -12.37 -0.29
C TYR A 440 26.00 -12.57 0.36
N SER A 441 27.10 -12.14 -0.29
CA SER A 441 28.43 -12.28 0.28
C SER A 441 28.61 -11.45 1.55
N THR A 442 28.17 -10.19 1.52
CA THR A 442 28.25 -9.30 2.69
C THR A 442 27.34 -9.76 3.82
N PHE A 443 26.16 -10.29 3.49
CA PHE A 443 25.25 -10.84 4.49
C PHE A 443 25.78 -12.10 5.15
N ASN A 444 26.38 -13.02 4.41
CA ASN A 444 26.99 -14.22 4.99
C ASN A 444 28.13 -13.84 5.95
N ALA A 445 29.00 -12.91 5.53
CA ALA A 445 30.07 -12.40 6.40
C ALA A 445 29.53 -11.67 7.65
N PHE A 446 28.39 -11.01 7.56
CA PHE A 446 27.69 -10.39 8.68
C PHE A 446 27.10 -11.45 9.62
N ALA A 447 26.39 -12.44 9.08
CA ALA A 447 25.75 -13.51 9.86
C ALA A 447 26.78 -14.35 10.64
N ASP A 448 27.96 -14.62 10.06
CA ASP A 448 29.06 -15.31 10.73
C ASP A 448 29.56 -14.56 11.98
N ARG A 449 29.51 -13.21 11.94
CA ARG A 449 29.92 -12.36 13.09
C ARG A 449 28.78 -12.12 14.10
N HIS A 450 27.54 -12.31 13.68
CA HIS A 450 26.35 -11.98 14.46
C HIS A 450 25.41 -13.18 14.64
N PRO A 451 25.67 -14.08 15.60
CA PRO A 451 24.85 -15.28 15.83
C PRO A 451 23.37 -15.01 16.12
N TRP A 452 23.02 -13.78 16.53
CA TRP A 452 21.62 -13.36 16.76
C TRP A 452 20.78 -13.28 15.48
N VAL A 453 21.40 -13.22 14.30
CA VAL A 453 20.70 -13.24 13.00
C VAL A 453 19.84 -14.51 12.89
N GLY A 454 20.36 -15.66 13.34
CA GLY A 454 19.60 -16.90 13.41
C GLY A 454 19.08 -17.35 12.03
N GLU A 455 17.76 -17.46 11.91
CA GLU A 455 17.06 -17.86 10.67
C GLU A 455 16.68 -16.68 9.77
N GLU A 456 17.00 -15.44 10.15
CA GLU A 456 16.74 -14.28 9.30
C GLU A 456 17.48 -14.43 7.96
N ASN A 457 16.83 -14.08 6.88
CA ASN A 457 17.39 -14.19 5.54
C ASN A 457 17.24 -12.89 4.78
N ILE A 458 18.24 -12.57 3.98
CA ILE A 458 18.22 -11.40 3.11
C ILE A 458 17.61 -11.76 1.75
N ARG A 459 16.90 -10.82 1.17
CA ARG A 459 16.14 -11.06 -0.08
C ARG A 459 16.30 -9.90 -1.05
N PRO A 460 17.38 -9.88 -1.86
CA PRO A 460 17.59 -8.85 -2.87
C PRO A 460 16.38 -8.71 -3.78
N LYS A 461 15.94 -7.49 -4.00
CA LYS A 461 14.83 -7.11 -4.88
C LYS A 461 15.05 -5.69 -5.42
N SER A 462 14.24 -5.25 -6.38
CA SER A 462 14.47 -3.98 -7.08
C SER A 462 13.17 -3.31 -7.52
N ILE A 463 12.23 -3.10 -6.60
CA ILE A 463 10.96 -2.45 -6.92
C ILE A 463 11.13 -0.92 -6.89
N ALA A 464 11.54 -0.36 -5.75
CA ALA A 464 11.80 1.07 -5.61
C ALA A 464 12.98 1.52 -6.48
N ARG A 465 14.03 0.67 -6.60
CA ARG A 465 15.14 0.91 -7.53
C ARG A 465 14.64 1.08 -8.97
N GLU A 466 13.87 0.14 -9.49
CA GLU A 466 13.34 0.17 -10.85
C GLU A 466 12.43 1.37 -11.10
N MET A 467 11.60 1.72 -10.11
CA MET A 467 10.74 2.89 -10.19
C MET A 467 11.55 4.18 -10.21
N PHE A 468 12.56 4.33 -9.37
CA PHE A 468 13.41 5.50 -9.32
C PHE A 468 14.34 5.58 -10.54
N GLU A 469 14.90 4.47 -11.00
CA GLU A 469 15.77 4.41 -12.18
C GLU A 469 15.05 4.93 -13.43
N GLY A 470 13.82 4.50 -13.68
CA GLY A 470 12.97 4.98 -14.78
C GLY A 470 12.13 6.21 -14.45
N PHE A 471 12.27 6.79 -13.28
CA PHE A 471 11.45 7.87 -12.73
C PHE A 471 9.95 7.65 -12.95
N ARG A 472 9.48 6.42 -12.69
CA ARG A 472 8.11 5.98 -12.97
C ARG A 472 7.13 6.52 -11.92
N SER A 473 5.94 6.91 -12.35
CA SER A 473 4.87 7.22 -11.40
C SER A 473 4.32 5.93 -10.77
N PHE A 474 3.64 6.07 -9.64
CA PHE A 474 2.94 4.96 -9.00
C PHE A 474 1.93 4.31 -9.96
N SER A 475 1.16 5.12 -10.69
CA SER A 475 0.14 4.65 -11.63
C SER A 475 0.77 3.91 -12.82
N ASP A 476 1.88 4.42 -13.37
CA ASP A 476 2.59 3.76 -14.47
C ASP A 476 3.05 2.36 -14.05
N TYR A 477 3.64 2.25 -12.85
CA TYR A 477 4.13 0.97 -12.35
C TYR A 477 3.01 -0.02 -12.06
N VAL A 478 1.91 0.46 -11.48
CA VAL A 478 0.71 -0.36 -11.23
C VAL A 478 0.14 -0.91 -12.54
N GLN A 479 0.02 -0.08 -13.57
CA GLN A 479 -0.48 -0.50 -14.90
C GLN A 479 0.49 -1.43 -15.61
N GLU A 480 1.79 -1.14 -15.57
CA GLU A 480 2.81 -1.94 -16.22
C GLU A 480 2.90 -3.38 -15.70
N TYR A 481 2.58 -3.58 -14.42
CA TYR A 481 2.64 -4.87 -13.74
C TYR A 481 1.27 -5.46 -13.36
N ASP A 482 0.15 -4.94 -13.87
CA ASP A 482 -1.23 -5.35 -13.56
C ASP A 482 -1.48 -5.47 -12.04
N LEU A 483 -1.11 -4.42 -11.28
CA LEU A 483 -1.16 -4.41 -9.82
C LEU A 483 -2.37 -3.64 -9.26
N GLU A 484 -3.39 -3.32 -10.06
CA GLU A 484 -4.54 -2.48 -9.65
C GLU A 484 -5.20 -3.02 -8.37
N ARG A 485 -5.35 -4.34 -8.26
CA ARG A 485 -5.95 -4.99 -7.08
C ARG A 485 -5.00 -5.10 -5.89
N ALA A 486 -3.74 -4.70 -6.04
CA ALA A 486 -2.68 -4.79 -5.04
C ALA A 486 -1.95 -3.47 -4.79
N GLU A 487 -2.52 -2.34 -5.22
CA GLU A 487 -1.96 -1.00 -5.04
C GLU A 487 -1.51 -0.73 -3.60
N GLY A 488 -2.33 -1.13 -2.61
CA GLY A 488 -1.99 -0.96 -1.20
C GLY A 488 -0.81 -1.81 -0.72
N LEU A 489 -0.49 -2.92 -1.41
CA LEU A 489 0.70 -3.71 -1.10
C LEU A 489 1.96 -3.01 -1.61
N LEU A 490 1.92 -2.50 -2.85
CA LEU A 490 3.00 -1.70 -3.43
C LEU A 490 3.25 -0.43 -2.60
N LEU A 491 2.18 0.32 -2.29
CA LEU A 491 2.28 1.55 -1.49
C LEU A 491 2.94 1.28 -0.13
N ARG A 492 2.58 0.21 0.55
CA ARG A 492 3.16 -0.17 1.84
C ARG A 492 4.63 -0.52 1.72
N HIS A 493 5.03 -1.24 0.67
CA HIS A 493 6.43 -1.56 0.42
C HIS A 493 7.25 -0.27 0.20
N LEU A 494 6.78 0.63 -0.67
CA LEU A 494 7.44 1.91 -0.94
C LEU A 494 7.52 2.81 0.30
N HIS A 495 6.46 2.82 1.12
CA HIS A 495 6.47 3.52 2.41
C HIS A 495 7.53 2.92 3.37
N SER A 496 7.69 1.60 3.40
CA SER A 496 8.74 0.95 4.22
C SER A 496 10.14 1.31 3.71
N VAL A 497 10.35 1.37 2.38
CA VAL A 497 11.61 1.82 1.78
C VAL A 497 11.90 3.27 2.20
N TYR A 498 10.91 4.16 2.03
CA TYR A 498 11.03 5.56 2.43
C TYR A 498 11.38 5.71 3.91
N LYS A 499 10.69 4.98 4.80
CA LYS A 499 10.93 5.02 6.24
C LYS A 499 12.35 4.59 6.60
N VAL A 500 12.87 3.53 5.98
CA VAL A 500 14.26 3.08 6.22
C VAL A 500 15.27 4.10 5.70
N LEU A 501 15.06 4.66 4.51
CA LEU A 501 15.93 5.75 3.99
C LEU A 501 15.92 6.96 4.91
N ALA A 502 14.75 7.37 5.40
CA ALA A 502 14.62 8.55 6.25
C ALA A 502 15.24 8.32 7.63
N GLN A 503 14.93 7.21 8.30
CA GLN A 503 15.24 7.01 9.71
C GLN A 503 16.44 6.11 10.00
N THR A 504 16.71 5.08 9.15
CA THR A 504 17.79 4.11 9.43
C THR A 504 19.09 4.48 8.73
N VAL A 505 19.03 5.08 7.53
CA VAL A 505 20.21 5.56 6.82
C VAL A 505 20.67 6.88 7.44
N PRO A 506 21.91 6.97 8.00
CA PRO A 506 22.38 8.19 8.64
C PRO A 506 22.52 9.34 7.63
N ASP A 507 22.16 10.57 8.03
CA ASP A 507 22.21 11.75 7.15
C ASP A 507 23.61 12.03 6.61
N GLY A 508 24.66 11.74 7.39
CA GLY A 508 26.04 11.91 6.98
C GLY A 508 26.50 11.06 5.80
N VAL A 509 25.77 10.01 5.43
CA VAL A 509 26.07 9.14 4.27
C VAL A 509 25.10 9.32 3.11
N LYS A 510 24.13 10.23 3.25
CA LYS A 510 23.16 10.53 2.17
C LYS A 510 23.81 11.47 1.15
N THR A 511 24.14 10.94 -0.02
CA THR A 511 24.55 11.73 -1.19
C THR A 511 23.34 12.48 -1.76
N ASP A 512 23.57 13.42 -2.68
CA ASP A 512 22.49 14.16 -3.35
C ASP A 512 21.54 13.22 -4.10
N GLY A 513 22.06 12.18 -4.76
CA GLY A 513 21.24 11.15 -5.41
C GLY A 513 20.38 10.35 -4.43
N VAL A 514 20.85 10.09 -3.22
CA VAL A 514 20.06 9.42 -2.16
C VAL A 514 18.96 10.34 -1.64
N LEU A 515 19.24 11.63 -1.46
CA LEU A 515 18.23 12.63 -1.09
C LEU A 515 17.14 12.76 -2.18
N GLU A 516 17.53 12.73 -3.46
CA GLU A 516 16.56 12.70 -4.55
C GLU A 516 15.68 11.46 -4.53
N ALA A 517 16.25 10.28 -4.30
CA ALA A 517 15.49 9.05 -4.16
C ALA A 517 14.51 9.12 -2.97
N GLN A 518 14.94 9.68 -1.85
CA GLN A 518 14.10 9.90 -0.68
C GLN A 518 12.95 10.89 -0.98
N MET A 519 13.24 12.02 -1.65
CA MET A 519 12.22 13.01 -2.04
C MET A 519 11.25 12.45 -3.09
N TYR A 520 11.74 11.71 -4.07
CA TYR A 520 10.92 11.03 -5.07
C TYR A 520 9.89 10.09 -4.40
N LEU A 521 10.34 9.25 -3.46
CA LEU A 521 9.43 8.36 -2.73
C LEU A 521 8.45 9.15 -1.85
N HIS A 522 8.92 10.19 -1.16
CA HIS A 522 8.08 11.05 -0.33
C HIS A 522 6.95 11.71 -1.12
N ASP A 523 7.29 12.37 -2.22
CA ASP A 523 6.31 13.06 -3.06
C ASP A 523 5.32 12.10 -3.71
N MET A 524 5.81 10.95 -4.17
CA MET A 524 4.95 9.88 -4.71
C MET A 524 3.95 9.40 -3.67
N LEU A 525 4.40 9.07 -2.47
CA LEU A 525 3.55 8.58 -1.38
C LEU A 525 2.48 9.61 -1.00
N ARG A 526 2.85 10.90 -0.89
CA ARG A 526 1.91 12.00 -0.59
C ARG A 526 0.84 12.18 -1.67
N ARG A 527 1.20 12.06 -2.94
CA ARG A 527 0.23 12.18 -4.06
C ARG A 527 -0.73 11.02 -4.14
N VAL A 528 -0.27 9.81 -3.86
CA VAL A 528 -1.09 8.60 -3.92
C VAL A 528 -2.03 8.52 -2.72
N ASP A 529 -1.47 8.64 -1.52
CA ASP A 529 -2.21 8.55 -0.26
C ASP A 529 -1.36 9.12 0.89
N SER A 530 -1.68 10.32 1.35
CA SER A 530 -0.95 10.99 2.43
C SER A 530 -1.15 10.36 3.81
N SER A 531 -2.19 9.53 3.98
CA SER A 531 -2.61 9.01 5.28
C SER A 531 -1.51 8.24 6.03
N LEU A 532 -0.68 7.47 5.32
CA LEU A 532 0.42 6.72 5.94
C LEU A 532 1.53 7.64 6.45
N ILE A 533 1.84 8.71 5.72
CA ILE A 533 2.85 9.69 6.13
C ILE A 533 2.31 10.53 7.29
N GLU A 534 1.06 10.99 7.22
CA GLU A 534 0.42 11.77 8.27
C GLU A 534 0.28 10.98 9.57
N GLU A 535 -0.09 9.69 9.49
CA GLU A 535 -0.18 8.81 10.65
C GLU A 535 1.21 8.62 11.29
N TRP A 536 2.23 8.45 10.47
CA TRP A 536 3.60 8.33 10.95
C TRP A 536 4.10 9.63 11.59
N GLN A 537 3.87 10.79 10.97
CA GLN A 537 4.24 12.10 11.53
C GLN A 537 3.53 12.34 12.88
N LYS A 538 2.26 11.96 13.02
CA LYS A 538 1.53 12.03 14.28
C LYS A 538 2.13 11.13 15.38
N MET A 539 2.70 9.99 15.01
CA MET A 539 3.38 9.10 15.97
C MET A 539 4.74 9.65 16.43
N LEU A 540 5.41 10.44 15.60
CA LEU A 540 6.70 11.09 15.96
C LEU A 540 6.49 12.37 16.79
N ALA A 541 5.34 13.03 16.68
CA ALA A 541 5.02 14.20 17.49
C ALA A 541 5.00 13.80 18.97
N PRO A 542 5.64 14.55 19.90
CA PRO A 542 5.61 14.25 21.31
C PRO A 542 4.18 14.21 21.81
N GLU A 543 3.78 13.11 22.45
CA GLU A 543 2.48 12.99 23.11
C GLU A 543 2.31 14.14 24.12
N GLY A 544 1.60 15.18 23.70
CA GLY A 544 1.13 16.23 24.59
C GLY A 544 0.07 15.67 25.50
N ALA A 545 0.35 15.65 26.80
CA ALA A 545 -0.51 15.56 27.97
C ALA A 545 -1.74 14.61 27.92
N PRO A 546 -1.98 13.83 28.96
CA PRO A 546 -3.16 12.97 29.08
C PRO A 546 -4.46 13.78 29.03
N PRO A 547 -5.56 13.23 28.46
CA PRO A 547 -6.87 13.89 28.49
C PRO A 547 -7.43 13.87 29.90
N GLY A 548 -7.27 14.95 30.61
CA GLY A 548 -7.80 15.10 31.95
C GLY A 548 -7.72 16.54 32.43
N GLU A 549 -8.89 17.13 32.56
CA GLU A 549 -9.26 18.38 33.16
C GLU A 549 -9.53 19.54 32.22
N ALA A 550 -10.83 19.83 32.13
CA ALA A 550 -11.39 20.99 31.47
C ALA A 550 -10.92 22.29 32.15
N GLY A 551 -9.92 22.91 31.56
CA GLY A 551 -9.43 24.22 31.93
C GLY A 551 -8.68 24.78 30.73
N ALA A 552 -9.41 25.54 29.93
CA ALA A 552 -9.08 26.22 28.73
C ALA A 552 -7.61 26.67 28.57
N GLU A 553 -6.78 25.87 27.92
CA GLU A 553 -5.74 26.40 26.99
C GLU A 553 -6.15 26.01 25.56
N PRO A 554 -6.00 26.94 24.60
CA PRO A 554 -6.29 26.63 23.21
C PRO A 554 -5.44 25.41 22.77
N PRO A 555 -5.97 24.54 21.90
CA PRO A 555 -5.20 23.41 21.40
C PRO A 555 -3.88 23.92 20.83
N PRO A 556 -2.76 23.20 21.02
CA PRO A 556 -1.50 23.57 20.41
C PRO A 556 -1.74 23.79 18.93
N ARG A 557 -1.26 24.90 18.40
CA ARG A 557 -1.29 25.14 16.96
C ARG A 557 -0.73 23.90 16.27
N PRO A 558 -1.31 23.48 15.14
CA PRO A 558 -0.68 22.46 14.32
C PRO A 558 0.80 22.85 14.15
N GLU A 559 1.71 21.98 14.49
CA GLU A 559 3.13 22.24 14.23
C GLU A 559 3.25 22.58 12.74
N GLU A 560 3.79 23.75 12.47
CA GLU A 560 4.04 24.20 11.11
C GLU A 560 4.90 23.11 10.44
N PRO A 561 4.58 22.70 9.21
CA PRO A 561 5.39 21.70 8.50
C PRO A 561 6.85 22.15 8.51
N PRO A 562 7.81 21.23 8.65
CA PRO A 562 9.21 21.57 8.74
C PRO A 562 9.59 22.42 7.53
N ASP A 563 10.24 23.56 7.79
CA ASP A 563 10.64 24.52 6.75
C ASP A 563 11.72 23.89 5.87
N ILE A 564 11.29 23.27 4.77
CA ILE A 564 12.18 22.60 3.81
C ILE A 564 13.13 23.56 3.11
N THR A 565 12.85 24.88 3.15
CA THR A 565 13.68 25.91 2.50
C THR A 565 14.95 26.25 3.29
N ARG A 566 15.07 25.75 4.53
CA ARG A 566 16.26 25.97 5.38
C ARG A 566 17.46 25.14 4.93
N ASP A 567 17.24 23.95 4.42
CA ASP A 567 18.29 23.11 3.87
C ASP A 567 18.27 23.18 2.32
N ALA A 568 19.29 23.83 1.77
CA ALA A 568 19.43 24.03 0.34
C ALA A 568 19.47 22.71 -0.45
N ARG A 569 20.09 21.66 0.11
CA ARG A 569 20.20 20.35 -0.55
C ARG A 569 18.83 19.69 -0.65
N THR A 570 18.10 19.60 0.45
CA THR A 570 16.75 19.05 0.51
C THR A 570 15.78 19.84 -0.36
N PHE A 571 15.88 21.18 -0.36
CA PHE A 571 15.02 22.02 -1.19
C PHE A 571 15.31 21.83 -2.69
N THR A 572 16.59 21.79 -3.09
CA THR A 572 16.99 21.46 -4.47
C THR A 572 16.47 20.09 -4.90
N ALA A 573 16.62 19.07 -4.06
CA ALA A 573 16.09 17.73 -4.34
C ALA A 573 14.56 17.74 -4.54
N SER A 574 13.83 18.51 -3.72
CA SER A 574 12.36 18.68 -3.87
C SER A 574 11.98 19.36 -5.19
N ILE A 575 12.68 20.44 -5.57
CA ILE A 575 12.46 21.13 -6.85
C ILE A 575 12.69 20.17 -8.01
N ARG A 576 13.84 19.47 -8.02
CA ARG A 576 14.21 18.54 -9.08
C ARG A 576 13.24 17.38 -9.19
N THR A 577 12.84 16.79 -8.08
CA THR A 577 11.84 15.70 -8.07
C THR A 577 10.56 16.11 -8.79
N ARG A 578 10.08 17.31 -8.54
CA ARG A 578 8.87 17.83 -9.20
C ARG A 578 9.10 18.17 -10.67
N ALA A 579 10.25 18.71 -11.03
CA ALA A 579 10.64 18.97 -12.42
C ALA A 579 10.69 17.66 -13.23
N PHE A 580 11.29 16.60 -12.69
CA PHE A 580 11.32 15.30 -13.36
C PHE A 580 9.96 14.60 -13.40
N ALA A 581 9.10 14.80 -12.41
CA ALA A 581 7.71 14.35 -12.48
C ALA A 581 6.94 15.02 -13.62
N PHE A 582 7.14 16.33 -13.81
CA PHE A 582 6.61 17.05 -14.97
C PHE A 582 7.16 16.47 -16.27
N LEU A 583 8.48 16.36 -16.40
CA LEU A 583 9.12 15.86 -17.62
C LEU A 583 8.66 14.43 -17.96
N ARG A 584 8.51 13.57 -16.96
CA ARG A 584 8.00 12.22 -17.16
C ARG A 584 6.58 12.22 -17.72
N ALA A 585 5.67 12.95 -17.06
CA ALA A 585 4.28 13.02 -17.52
C ALA A 585 4.17 13.65 -18.92
N TRP A 586 4.94 14.71 -19.18
CA TRP A 586 4.98 15.36 -20.48
C TRP A 586 5.52 14.46 -21.58
N SER A 587 6.61 13.72 -21.34
CA SER A 587 7.23 12.85 -22.35
C SER A 587 6.30 11.73 -22.82
N ILE A 588 5.47 11.18 -21.94
CA ILE A 588 4.50 10.11 -22.26
C ILE A 588 3.12 10.62 -22.70
N GLY A 589 2.92 11.94 -22.74
CA GLY A 589 1.67 12.56 -23.22
C GLY A 589 0.56 12.67 -22.18
N HIS A 590 0.87 12.53 -20.92
CA HIS A 590 -0.07 12.73 -19.81
C HIS A 590 -0.09 14.23 -19.42
N ASP A 591 -0.62 15.08 -20.30
CA ASP A 591 -0.53 16.54 -20.20
C ASP A 591 -1.21 17.08 -18.94
N GLU A 592 -2.32 16.51 -18.49
CA GLU A 592 -2.99 16.90 -17.24
C GLU A 592 -2.13 16.60 -16.02
N ALA A 593 -1.51 15.42 -15.98
CA ALA A 593 -0.60 15.04 -14.89
C ALA A 593 0.68 15.90 -14.89
N ALA A 594 1.15 16.35 -16.04
CA ALA A 594 2.25 17.28 -16.15
C ALA A 594 1.86 18.65 -15.55
N LEU A 595 0.68 19.17 -15.87
CA LEU A 595 0.18 20.41 -15.29
C LEU A 595 -0.01 20.34 -13.76
N GLU A 596 -0.42 19.19 -13.23
CA GLU A 596 -0.52 18.95 -11.77
C GLU A 596 0.84 19.00 -11.05
N ALA A 597 1.95 18.81 -11.78
CA ALA A 597 3.28 18.95 -11.22
C ALA A 597 3.70 20.43 -11.03
N ILE A 598 2.98 21.38 -11.63
CA ILE A 598 3.19 22.83 -11.52
C ILE A 598 2.01 23.41 -10.75
N ASP A 599 2.27 24.15 -9.66
CA ASP A 599 1.21 24.65 -8.77
C ASP A 599 0.48 25.85 -9.38
N VAL A 600 1.20 26.70 -10.12
CA VAL A 600 0.67 27.87 -10.81
C VAL A 600 1.07 27.79 -12.28
N PRO A 601 0.27 27.14 -13.12
CA PRO A 601 0.61 26.92 -14.53
C PRO A 601 0.33 28.15 -15.40
N GLU A 602 0.89 29.31 -15.01
CA GLU A 602 0.79 30.57 -15.75
C GLU A 602 2.19 31.11 -16.02
N ASP A 603 2.42 31.61 -17.24
CA ASP A 603 3.68 32.27 -17.58
C ASP A 603 3.79 33.69 -16.98
N ALA A 604 4.92 34.33 -17.20
CA ALA A 604 5.17 35.67 -16.66
C ALA A 604 4.18 36.76 -17.17
N ASP A 605 3.53 36.49 -18.30
CA ASP A 605 2.53 37.38 -18.92
C ASP A 605 1.10 37.03 -18.46
N GLY A 606 0.93 36.08 -17.53
CA GLY A 606 -0.37 35.63 -17.02
C GLY A 606 -1.15 34.73 -18.01
N ARG A 607 -0.47 34.17 -19.02
CA ARG A 607 -1.08 33.27 -19.96
C ARG A 607 -0.99 31.84 -19.38
N PRO A 608 -2.13 31.11 -19.32
CA PRO A 608 -2.11 29.76 -18.75
C PRO A 608 -1.39 28.76 -19.67
N TRP A 609 -0.60 27.88 -19.07
CA TRP A 609 -0.19 26.64 -19.70
C TRP A 609 -1.35 25.64 -19.59
N ASN A 610 -1.73 25.06 -20.71
CA ASN A 610 -2.78 24.07 -20.81
C ASN A 610 -2.27 22.81 -21.56
N ALA A 611 -3.10 21.77 -21.61
CA ALA A 611 -2.75 20.52 -22.28
C ALA A 611 -2.38 20.71 -23.76
N GLU A 612 -3.00 21.66 -24.45
CA GLU A 612 -2.74 21.98 -25.85
C GLU A 612 -1.36 22.57 -26.06
N ARG A 613 -0.96 23.59 -25.27
CA ARG A 613 0.39 24.16 -25.33
C ARG A 613 1.46 23.13 -24.99
N LEU A 614 1.23 22.24 -24.01
CA LEU A 614 2.16 21.15 -23.67
C LEU A 614 2.31 20.15 -24.81
N ARG A 615 1.20 19.81 -25.47
CA ARG A 615 1.20 18.93 -26.63
C ARG A 615 1.99 19.53 -27.79
N SER A 616 1.73 20.80 -28.13
CA SER A 616 2.44 21.50 -29.19
C SER A 616 3.94 21.57 -28.91
N ALA A 617 4.36 21.86 -27.66
CA ALA A 617 5.76 21.84 -27.26
C ALA A 617 6.39 20.44 -27.41
N ARG A 618 5.65 19.38 -27.07
CA ARG A 618 6.11 17.99 -27.23
C ARG A 618 6.23 17.59 -28.70
N GLU A 619 5.30 18.01 -29.53
CA GLU A 619 5.35 17.78 -30.96
C GLU A 619 6.54 18.50 -31.59
N ALA A 620 6.78 19.76 -31.20
CA ALA A 620 7.98 20.50 -31.64
C ALA A 620 9.28 19.81 -31.22
N TYR A 621 9.37 19.34 -29.98
CA TYR A 621 10.52 18.55 -29.51
C TYR A 621 10.73 17.28 -30.34
N ARG A 622 9.66 16.54 -30.59
CA ARG A 622 9.71 15.26 -31.35
C ARG A 622 10.00 15.39 -32.84
N LEU A 623 9.88 16.57 -33.39
CA LEU A 623 10.31 16.84 -34.77
C LEU A 623 11.84 16.72 -34.92
N GLU A 624 12.59 17.04 -33.88
CA GLU A 624 14.04 17.11 -33.90
C GLU A 624 14.73 15.99 -33.07
N HIS A 625 14.01 15.44 -32.09
CA HIS A 625 14.53 14.45 -31.15
C HIS A 625 13.69 13.18 -31.11
N SER A 626 14.34 12.03 -31.04
CA SER A 626 13.65 10.73 -31.04
C SER A 626 12.88 10.47 -29.74
N ASP A 627 13.44 10.81 -28.58
CA ASP A 627 12.86 10.60 -27.25
C ASP A 627 13.56 11.46 -26.18
N LEU A 628 12.99 11.49 -24.97
CA LEU A 628 13.57 12.16 -23.80
C LEU A 628 14.12 11.10 -22.84
N ARG A 629 15.39 11.21 -22.45
CA ARG A 629 16.00 10.36 -21.43
C ARG A 629 15.67 10.87 -20.03
N LEU A 630 15.31 9.95 -19.12
CA LEU A 630 15.02 10.21 -17.72
C LEU A 630 15.78 9.26 -16.77
N ASP A 631 16.78 8.55 -17.30
CA ASP A 631 17.65 7.68 -16.54
C ASP A 631 18.56 8.48 -15.57
N PRO A 632 19.28 7.83 -14.66
CA PRO A 632 20.11 8.51 -13.67
C PRO A 632 21.16 9.44 -14.28
N GLU A 633 21.71 9.12 -15.45
CA GLU A 633 22.67 9.98 -16.13
C GLU A 633 22.02 11.28 -16.65
N ALA A 634 20.84 11.17 -17.27
CA ALA A 634 20.08 12.33 -17.72
C ALA A 634 19.64 13.23 -16.52
N ARG A 635 19.50 12.64 -15.34
CA ARG A 635 19.20 13.34 -14.10
C ARG A 635 20.45 13.79 -13.31
N ASN A 636 21.65 13.65 -13.86
CA ASN A 636 22.85 14.15 -13.19
C ASN A 636 22.77 15.66 -12.95
N LEU A 637 23.30 16.12 -11.82
CA LEU A 637 23.33 17.55 -11.43
C LEU A 637 23.98 18.45 -12.46
N ARG A 638 24.89 17.93 -13.29
CA ARG A 638 25.52 18.68 -14.40
C ARG A 638 24.51 19.23 -15.43
N HIS A 639 23.32 18.64 -15.50
CA HIS A 639 22.23 19.06 -16.39
C HIS A 639 21.21 19.97 -15.69
N THR A 640 21.44 20.29 -14.42
CA THR A 640 20.51 21.10 -13.60
C THR A 640 21.23 22.30 -13.05
N HIS A 641 20.71 23.50 -13.31
CA HIS A 641 21.17 24.74 -12.70
C HIS A 641 20.07 25.28 -11.79
N VAL A 642 20.37 25.44 -10.51
CA VAL A 642 19.44 25.98 -9.51
C VAL A 642 20.12 27.15 -8.83
N GLU A 643 19.54 28.34 -8.98
CA GLU A 643 20.10 29.60 -8.42
C GLU A 643 19.00 30.42 -7.75
N PRO A 644 19.32 31.12 -6.63
CA PRO A 644 18.39 32.08 -6.05
C PRO A 644 18.17 33.23 -7.01
N SER A 645 16.92 33.71 -7.13
CA SER A 645 16.58 34.92 -7.87
C SER A 645 17.25 36.18 -7.28
N GLY A 646 17.40 37.25 -8.05
CA GLY A 646 18.04 38.46 -7.60
C GLY A 646 17.40 39.10 -6.36
N ASP A 647 16.11 38.92 -6.14
CA ASP A 647 15.34 39.35 -4.96
C ASP A 647 15.38 38.32 -3.80
N ARG A 648 15.99 37.16 -4.00
CA ARG A 648 16.05 36.04 -3.06
C ARG A 648 14.69 35.52 -2.54
N ALA A 649 13.62 35.86 -3.23
CA ALA A 649 12.27 35.38 -2.90
C ALA A 649 11.96 34.06 -3.57
N ARG A 650 12.69 33.70 -4.61
CA ARG A 650 12.50 32.50 -5.42
C ARG A 650 13.81 31.82 -5.76
N TRP A 651 13.74 30.57 -6.12
CA TRP A 651 14.82 29.83 -6.75
C TRP A 651 14.45 29.53 -8.20
N VAL A 652 15.41 29.76 -9.11
CA VAL A 652 15.25 29.50 -10.54
C VAL A 652 15.92 28.21 -10.89
N LEU A 653 15.16 27.27 -11.49
CA LEU A 653 15.65 26.01 -12.03
C LEU A 653 15.74 26.10 -13.54
N GLN A 654 16.85 25.67 -14.11
CA GLN A 654 17.02 25.35 -15.51
C GLN A 654 17.50 23.90 -15.65
N GLN A 655 16.66 23.04 -16.21
CA GLN A 655 16.97 21.64 -16.45
C GLN A 655 17.15 21.41 -17.93
N THR A 656 18.35 21.01 -18.36
CA THR A 656 18.61 20.58 -19.73
C THR A 656 17.89 19.26 -19.98
N LEU A 657 17.16 19.17 -21.08
CA LEU A 657 16.52 17.95 -21.56
C LEU A 657 17.58 17.11 -22.30
N VAL A 658 17.85 15.92 -21.76
CA VAL A 658 18.84 15.02 -22.34
C VAL A 658 18.15 14.08 -23.31
N ASP A 659 18.62 14.03 -24.54
CA ASP A 659 18.13 13.18 -25.63
C ASP A 659 19.13 12.05 -25.95
N PRO A 660 18.68 10.93 -26.58
CA PRO A 660 19.54 9.84 -26.97
C PRO A 660 20.60 10.20 -28.00
N ASP A 661 20.35 11.26 -28.80
CA ASP A 661 21.20 11.70 -29.89
C ASP A 661 22.28 12.69 -29.43
N GLY A 662 22.14 13.19 -28.18
CA GLY A 662 23.14 14.04 -27.51
C GLY A 662 23.10 15.51 -27.92
N PHE A 663 22.04 16.01 -28.55
CA PHE A 663 21.88 17.42 -28.86
C PHE A 663 21.71 18.28 -27.60
N ASN A 664 20.88 17.81 -26.66
CA ASN A 664 20.68 18.45 -25.34
C ASN A 664 20.39 19.95 -25.40
N ASP A 665 19.64 20.38 -26.40
CA ASP A 665 19.42 21.79 -26.76
C ASP A 665 18.06 22.34 -26.29
N TRP A 666 17.27 21.55 -25.54
CA TRP A 666 16.04 22.00 -24.90
C TRP A 666 16.21 22.16 -23.39
N ILE A 667 15.50 23.12 -22.81
CA ILE A 667 15.57 23.47 -21.39
C ILE A 667 14.16 23.55 -20.82
N LEU A 668 13.95 22.92 -19.64
CA LEU A 668 12.82 23.18 -18.76
C LEU A 668 13.19 24.30 -17.80
N GLY A 669 12.42 25.39 -17.82
CA GLY A 669 12.59 26.54 -16.92
C GLY A 669 11.47 26.60 -15.89
N LEU A 670 11.81 26.56 -14.59
CA LEU A 670 10.88 26.64 -13.47
C LEU A 670 11.37 27.67 -12.44
N GLU A 671 10.44 28.24 -11.69
CA GLU A 671 10.72 29.03 -10.49
C GLU A 671 10.05 28.39 -9.28
N ALA A 672 10.75 28.28 -8.15
CA ALA A 672 10.22 27.82 -6.87
C ALA A 672 10.05 29.02 -5.93
N ASP A 673 8.82 29.27 -5.46
CA ASP A 673 8.53 30.33 -4.49
C ASP A 673 8.85 29.87 -3.07
N LEU A 674 9.67 30.65 -2.36
CA LEU A 674 10.13 30.28 -1.01
C LEU A 674 9.04 30.43 0.05
N ALA A 675 8.18 31.44 -0.05
CA ALA A 675 7.12 31.67 0.93
C ALA A 675 6.04 30.60 0.81
N ASP A 676 5.55 30.39 -0.41
CA ASP A 676 4.55 29.38 -0.69
C ASP A 676 5.08 27.95 -0.39
N SER A 677 6.38 27.72 -0.64
CA SER A 677 7.02 26.42 -0.36
C SER A 677 7.12 26.13 1.14
N ARG A 678 7.35 27.14 1.98
CA ARG A 678 7.33 26.99 3.44
C ARG A 678 5.95 26.61 3.95
N GLU A 679 4.92 27.30 3.47
CA GLU A 679 3.54 27.04 3.87
C GLU A 679 3.08 25.64 3.40
N ALA A 680 3.45 25.24 2.18
CA ALA A 680 3.09 23.95 1.61
C ALA A 680 3.91 22.77 2.14
N GLY A 681 5.07 23.02 2.79
CA GLY A 681 6.03 21.98 3.19
C GLY A 681 6.63 21.21 2.00
N ARG A 682 6.64 21.79 0.80
CA ARG A 682 7.19 21.25 -0.45
C ARG A 682 7.50 22.38 -1.42
N ALA A 683 8.34 22.12 -2.43
CA ALA A 683 8.60 23.12 -3.47
C ALA A 683 7.30 23.49 -4.22
N VAL A 684 6.93 24.75 -4.24
CA VAL A 684 5.81 25.29 -5.01
C VAL A 684 6.36 25.88 -6.30
N LEU A 685 6.01 25.23 -7.44
CA LEU A 685 6.59 25.53 -8.74
C LEU A 685 5.65 26.31 -9.64
N ARG A 686 6.26 27.19 -10.42
CA ARG A 686 5.64 27.93 -11.53
C ARG A 686 6.55 27.95 -12.76
N PRO A 687 6.05 28.20 -13.98
CA PRO A 687 6.88 28.38 -15.16
C PRO A 687 7.89 29.50 -14.96
N GLY A 688 9.11 29.32 -15.45
CA GLY A 688 10.14 30.34 -15.42
C GLY A 688 9.82 31.56 -16.31
N ARG A 689 10.44 32.72 -16.01
CA ARG A 689 10.20 33.96 -16.77
C ARG A 689 10.48 33.83 -18.26
N ASN A 690 11.40 32.96 -18.67
CA ASN A 690 11.81 32.78 -20.06
C ASN A 690 11.06 31.67 -20.78
N CYS A 691 9.99 31.16 -20.24
CA CYS A 691 9.17 30.05 -20.72
C CYS A 691 9.40 28.73 -19.95
N LEU A 692 8.37 27.86 -19.97
CA LEU A 692 8.42 26.55 -19.31
C LEU A 692 9.31 25.55 -20.08
N LEU A 693 9.14 25.47 -21.41
CA LEU A 693 9.90 24.61 -22.29
C LEU A 693 10.41 25.42 -23.48
N VAL A 694 11.73 25.43 -23.69
CA VAL A 694 12.35 26.29 -24.70
C VAL A 694 13.59 25.62 -25.29
N LYS A 695 13.81 25.82 -26.59
CA LYS A 695 15.06 25.46 -27.25
C LYS A 695 16.15 26.46 -26.88
N ALA A 696 17.35 26.00 -26.50
CA ALA A 696 18.48 26.82 -26.15
C ALA A 696 18.86 27.77 -27.30
N GLY A 697 19.04 29.08 -26.99
CA GLY A 697 19.37 30.08 -27.99
C GLY A 697 18.18 30.75 -28.67
N THR A 698 16.94 30.38 -28.35
CA THR A 698 15.74 31.06 -28.83
C THR A 698 15.54 32.38 -28.02
N PRO A 699 15.46 33.57 -28.65
CA PRO A 699 15.26 34.81 -27.90
C PRO A 699 13.86 34.83 -27.24
N PRO A 700 13.72 35.44 -26.06
CA PRO A 700 12.48 35.43 -25.26
C PRO A 700 11.22 35.96 -25.93
N THR A 701 11.35 36.69 -27.03
CA THR A 701 10.25 37.33 -27.76
C THR A 701 9.63 36.48 -28.88
N GLN A 702 10.14 35.28 -29.16
CA GLN A 702 9.68 34.48 -30.30
C GLN A 702 8.87 33.20 -29.91
N LEU A 703 8.40 33.09 -28.69
CA LEU A 703 7.78 31.85 -28.19
C LEU A 703 6.23 31.85 -28.21
N VAL A 704 5.63 32.61 -29.13
CA VAL A 704 4.26 32.36 -29.55
C VAL A 704 4.34 31.76 -30.94
N VAL A 705 4.36 30.40 -31.03
CA VAL A 705 4.15 29.72 -32.30
C VAL A 705 2.65 29.83 -32.57
N GLU A 706 2.26 30.79 -33.37
CA GLU A 706 0.90 30.87 -33.93
C GLU A 706 0.73 29.71 -34.91
N GLU A 707 -0.46 29.11 -34.97
CA GLU A 707 -0.81 27.99 -35.83
C GLU A 707 -0.36 28.21 -37.31
N GLU A 708 -0.36 29.45 -37.77
CA GLU A 708 0.10 29.84 -39.09
C GLU A 708 1.62 29.65 -39.33
N GLU A 709 2.46 29.76 -38.28
CA GLU A 709 3.92 29.56 -38.44
C GLU A 709 4.28 28.06 -38.46
N LEU A 710 3.53 27.22 -37.73
CA LEU A 710 3.67 25.76 -37.78
C LEU A 710 3.31 25.23 -39.19
N GLU A 711 2.26 25.76 -39.80
CA GLU A 711 1.84 25.40 -41.16
C GLU A 711 2.88 25.83 -42.20
N GLN A 712 3.46 27.00 -42.06
CA GLN A 712 4.54 27.48 -42.94
C GLN A 712 5.85 26.69 -42.72
N TYR A 713 6.17 26.30 -41.49
CA TYR A 713 7.34 25.48 -41.21
C TYR A 713 7.17 24.07 -41.78
N PHE A 714 5.97 23.49 -41.67
CA PHE A 714 5.62 22.19 -42.25
C PHE A 714 5.67 22.22 -43.78
N LEU A 715 5.17 23.28 -44.41
CA LEU A 715 5.20 23.46 -45.87
C LEU A 715 6.63 23.61 -46.41
N ARG A 716 7.53 24.27 -45.66
CA ARG A 716 8.97 24.36 -46.01
C ARG A 716 9.68 22.99 -45.88
N LEU A 717 9.35 22.20 -44.86
CA LEU A 717 9.95 20.88 -44.62
C LEU A 717 9.56 19.85 -45.67
N ILE A 718 8.36 19.95 -46.25
CA ILE A 718 7.90 19.07 -47.35
C ILE A 718 8.22 19.61 -48.77
N GLY A 719 8.95 20.74 -48.84
CA GLY A 719 9.44 21.27 -50.11
C GLY A 719 8.36 21.87 -51.02
N ILE A 720 7.24 22.28 -50.48
CA ILE A 720 6.19 23.01 -51.19
C ILE A 720 6.38 24.51 -50.95
N ASP A 721 7.20 25.15 -51.78
CA ASP A 721 7.27 26.60 -51.87
C ASP A 721 6.00 27.12 -52.58
N GLY A 722 4.94 27.34 -51.82
CA GLY A 722 3.70 27.90 -52.34
C GLY A 722 3.74 29.40 -52.32
N GLY A 723 4.26 29.99 -53.38
CA GLY A 723 4.01 31.40 -53.67
C GLY A 723 2.53 31.64 -53.95
N ILE A 724 1.82 32.17 -52.94
CA ILE A 724 0.49 32.72 -53.14
C ILE A 724 0.69 34.25 -53.31
N ASN A 725 0.65 34.72 -54.53
CA ASN A 725 0.48 36.11 -54.86
C ASN A 725 -0.97 36.51 -54.49
N HIS A 726 -1.10 37.43 -53.57
CA HIS A 726 -2.36 38.18 -53.38
C HIS A 726 -2.36 39.34 -54.37
N GLU A 727 -3.25 39.32 -55.37
CA GLU A 727 -3.87 40.54 -55.93
C GLU A 727 -5.19 40.82 -55.23
#